data_afeae335187cdd2c876714939a4efb18
#
_entry.id   afeae335187cdd2c876714939a4efb18
#
_cell.length_a   1.000
_cell.length_b   1.000
_cell.length_c   1.000
_cell.angle_alpha   90.00
_cell.angle_beta   90.00
_cell.angle_gamma   90.00
#
_symmetry.space_group_name_H-M   'P 1'
#
loop_
_entity.id
_entity.type
_entity.pdbx_description
1 polymer ?
#
loop_
_entity_poly.entity_id
_entity_poly.type
_entity_poly.pdbx_seq_one_letter_code
_entity_poly.pdbx_strand_id
1 'polypeptide(L)'
;MAVPCIAAPSAKVQAEYGNLPLAFEANQGQTDPTVKFFAHGDGSGLFLTPDEIVLTFPASKSVLRMRFAGANRNPRMEGVSQLPGKINYLIGNEPSHWKQSVTSYSKVRYRDVYPGIDAVYYGRLRQLEYDLVVSPGADPRAIRLSFPGVESMKLDPNGDLVLSLPGGDVRQHKPVSYQWIGGRRQPVETRFVLRGNREASFELARFDHSRPVIIDPVYGYSTLLGGTGNEAANAVAVDSSGNAYIGGSTTSTDFPGTTGALQTAKTGTTTGFVAKLNAAGSALVYYTYLGGSKFSVVTSLAIDAGGNAYLTGRTSSVDFPVTPGAAQFTSRGGPSGLDAFIAKLNPAGSALVYSTYLGGSGDEFANGIVADAAGNAYVTGSTTSADFPKTDGALQPTSAGEADAFVSKVNPTGTALVYSTYLGGKLDDGALGIAVDDAGSVVVTGYTDSTDYPTTSGANQRAFGGQGDGFVTRLNAAGTTLVYSTLVGGNRADEGDWVVLDRSGNAYITGTTASRNFVTTPAAYQKTFRIPAGKDDDAFALKLDPAGAVVYSTLLGGSNDETGYFGAVDTAGNLFITGFTNSQDFPQSRPRQLYFGGGDAYLTKLDPTGSTVLDSTFVGGTLLDQGNAVALDSTGAAYVVGSSEAANFITTQGAFQNRLGGTRDAFITKFMYPPSQQISLHAVVNAANYRGGSVAPGEIVTIFGSPIGPEALTTLQLDSSGKVSTTLSETRILFDGVPAPLIYVSASQASAVVPYEVADKVRTEVQVEYRSVKSNPVLIAVAPATPAVFTANASGAGQGAILNQDGSVNSESNPAPQGSIVVIYAAGGGQTVPAGVTGAVTSGASKQVLPVRVEFGSSPVIIQGEVLYSGSAPGLVAGVLQINVKTPSGLNGKWPFRVRVGTALSTPVDLVFGNR
;
A
#
# COMPACT_ATOMS: atom_id res chain seq x y z
N MET A 1 43.11 10.05 33.19
CA MET A 1 42.86 9.81 31.76
C MET A 1 41.35 9.68 31.61
N ALA A 2 40.77 10.68 31.01
CA ALA A 2 39.32 10.72 30.79
C ALA A 2 38.94 9.82 29.59
N VAL A 3 38.06 8.87 29.84
CA VAL A 3 37.44 8.04 28.77
C VAL A 3 36.45 8.92 28.02
N PRO A 4 36.50 9.00 26.69
CA PRO A 4 35.52 9.75 25.96
C PRO A 4 34.18 9.06 26.03
N CYS A 5 33.16 9.80 26.47
CA CYS A 5 31.76 9.43 26.46
C CYS A 5 31.32 9.25 24.98
N ILE A 6 30.98 8.05 24.58
CA ILE A 6 30.35 7.79 23.28
C ILE A 6 28.95 8.40 23.37
N ALA A 7 28.70 9.40 22.53
CA ALA A 7 27.40 10.03 22.41
C ALA A 7 26.33 8.95 22.09
N ALA A 8 25.23 8.96 22.83
CA ALA A 8 24.07 8.14 22.53
C ALA A 8 23.59 8.41 21.08
N PRO A 9 23.14 7.38 20.36
CA PRO A 9 22.60 7.57 19.03
C PRO A 9 21.42 8.55 19.04
N SER A 10 21.29 9.33 17.98
CA SER A 10 20.27 10.39 17.89
C SER A 10 18.86 9.80 18.11
N ALA A 11 17.97 10.57 18.72
CA ALA A 11 16.58 10.15 18.99
C ALA A 11 15.85 9.60 17.74
N LYS A 12 16.23 10.07 16.54
CA LYS A 12 15.69 9.60 15.26
C LYS A 12 16.09 8.14 14.97
N VAL A 13 17.33 7.75 15.25
CA VAL A 13 17.83 6.37 15.05
C VAL A 13 17.18 5.40 16.05
N GLN A 14 16.93 5.85 17.28
CA GLN A 14 16.22 5.03 18.27
C GLN A 14 14.74 4.81 17.92
N ALA A 15 14.06 5.81 17.36
CA ALA A 15 12.68 5.69 16.90
C ALA A 15 12.53 4.73 15.70
N GLU A 16 13.50 4.75 14.77
CA GLU A 16 13.53 3.81 13.64
C GLU A 16 13.87 2.38 14.08
N TYR A 17 14.75 2.20 15.05
CA TYR A 17 15.11 0.88 15.60
C TYR A 17 13.93 0.18 16.31
N GLY A 18 13.04 0.94 16.94
CA GLY A 18 11.83 0.41 17.59
C GLY A 18 10.74 -0.08 16.62
N ASN A 19 10.84 0.21 15.34
CA ASN A 19 9.82 -0.07 14.32
C ASN A 19 10.21 -1.16 13.32
N LEU A 20 11.33 -1.85 13.52
CA LEU A 20 11.74 -2.93 12.63
C LEU A 20 10.76 -4.11 12.72
N PRO A 21 10.41 -4.75 11.56
CA PRO A 21 9.62 -5.97 11.57
C PRO A 21 10.33 -7.07 12.39
N LEU A 22 9.57 -8.04 12.90
CA LEU A 22 10.11 -9.16 13.65
C LEU A 22 11.22 -9.83 12.84
N ALA A 23 12.44 -9.76 13.34
CA ALA A 23 13.63 -10.32 12.71
C ALA A 23 14.01 -11.64 13.38
N PHE A 24 14.13 -12.70 12.59
CA PHE A 24 14.58 -14.00 13.09
C PHE A 24 16.11 -14.06 13.06
N GLU A 25 16.70 -14.18 14.24
CA GLU A 25 18.13 -14.27 14.41
C GLU A 25 18.59 -15.73 14.41
N ALA A 26 19.65 -16.03 13.65
CA ALA A 26 20.26 -17.34 13.72
C ALA A 26 20.97 -17.52 15.05
N ASN A 27 20.70 -18.62 15.76
CA ASN A 27 21.38 -18.93 17.01
C ASN A 27 22.84 -19.38 16.73
N GLN A 28 23.78 -18.57 17.19
CA GLN A 28 25.23 -18.83 17.16
C GLN A 28 25.79 -19.01 18.58
N GLY A 29 24.92 -19.41 19.54
CA GLY A 29 25.25 -19.56 20.95
C GLY A 29 24.78 -18.43 21.87
N GLN A 30 23.78 -17.62 21.39
CA GLN A 30 23.13 -16.58 22.17
C GLN A 30 22.07 -17.15 23.13
N THR A 31 21.52 -18.33 22.81
CA THR A 31 20.48 -19.01 23.59
C THR A 31 20.69 -20.52 23.53
N ASP A 32 19.76 -21.30 24.09
CA ASP A 32 19.83 -22.77 24.15
C ASP A 32 20.21 -23.37 22.78
N PRO A 33 21.15 -24.35 22.73
CA PRO A 33 21.64 -24.93 21.47
C PRO A 33 20.57 -25.69 20.65
N THR A 34 19.45 -26.07 21.26
CA THR A 34 18.30 -26.68 20.54
C THR A 34 17.56 -25.66 19.68
N VAL A 35 17.59 -24.38 20.05
CA VAL A 35 17.01 -23.28 19.28
C VAL A 35 17.86 -23.02 18.05
N LYS A 36 17.27 -22.97 16.86
CA LYS A 36 17.95 -22.65 15.60
C LYS A 36 17.79 -21.19 15.21
N PHE A 37 16.60 -20.66 15.42
CA PHE A 37 16.28 -19.25 15.22
C PHE A 37 15.45 -18.75 16.40
N PHE A 38 15.57 -17.47 16.70
CA PHE A 38 14.75 -16.82 17.69
C PHE A 38 14.45 -15.37 17.30
N ALA A 39 13.42 -14.79 17.90
CA ALA A 39 13.08 -13.39 17.69
C ALA A 39 12.60 -12.79 19.01
N HIS A 40 12.84 -11.49 19.18
CA HIS A 40 12.39 -10.72 20.31
C HIS A 40 11.32 -9.73 19.86
N GLY A 41 10.14 -9.75 20.52
CA GLY A 41 9.09 -8.75 20.39
C GLY A 41 8.95 -7.94 21.69
N ASP A 42 8.11 -6.91 21.70
CA ASP A 42 7.80 -6.13 22.91
C ASP A 42 7.14 -7.04 23.97
N GLY A 43 7.93 -7.46 24.96
CA GLY A 43 7.47 -8.29 26.06
C GLY A 43 7.14 -9.75 25.71
N SER A 44 7.57 -10.26 24.53
CA SER A 44 7.45 -11.67 24.15
C SER A 44 8.74 -12.19 23.52
N GLY A 45 9.05 -13.46 23.74
CA GLY A 45 10.15 -14.17 23.10
C GLY A 45 9.60 -15.30 22.24
N LEU A 46 10.17 -15.47 21.06
CA LEU A 46 9.88 -16.57 20.14
C LEU A 46 11.14 -17.41 19.94
N PHE A 47 11.05 -18.71 20.15
CA PHE A 47 12.15 -19.65 19.96
C PHE A 47 11.72 -20.76 19.01
N LEU A 48 12.46 -20.95 17.94
CA LEU A 48 12.22 -21.92 16.89
C LEU A 48 13.23 -23.07 17.01
N THR A 49 12.75 -24.25 17.39
CA THR A 49 13.54 -25.49 17.43
C THR A 49 13.11 -26.43 16.30
N PRO A 50 13.81 -27.52 16.00
CA PRO A 50 13.38 -28.45 14.97
C PRO A 50 12.02 -29.11 15.21
N ASP A 51 11.60 -29.28 16.46
CA ASP A 51 10.38 -30.03 16.83
C ASP A 51 9.29 -29.20 17.50
N GLU A 52 9.59 -27.98 17.92
CA GLU A 52 8.58 -27.10 18.53
C GLU A 52 8.85 -25.60 18.33
N ILE A 53 7.79 -24.86 18.43
CA ILE A 53 7.75 -23.40 18.49
C ILE A 53 7.36 -23.00 19.90
N VAL A 54 8.15 -22.16 20.55
CA VAL A 54 7.92 -21.70 21.91
C VAL A 54 7.71 -20.21 21.92
N LEU A 55 6.54 -19.76 22.37
CA LEU A 55 6.20 -18.36 22.60
C LEU A 55 6.16 -18.12 24.12
N THR A 56 6.90 -17.13 24.59
CA THR A 56 6.92 -16.72 25.98
C THR A 56 6.24 -15.35 26.13
N PHE A 57 5.42 -15.24 27.17
CA PHE A 57 4.69 -14.03 27.54
C PHE A 57 5.12 -13.60 28.96
N PRO A 58 6.21 -12.82 29.09
CA PRO A 58 6.78 -12.48 30.43
C PRO A 58 5.80 -11.76 31.36
N ALA A 59 4.92 -10.91 30.79
CA ALA A 59 3.92 -10.16 31.56
C ALA A 59 2.93 -11.09 32.30
N SER A 60 2.48 -12.17 31.66
CA SER A 60 1.57 -13.18 32.22
C SER A 60 2.30 -14.39 32.79
N LYS A 61 3.63 -14.46 32.64
CA LYS A 61 4.47 -15.61 32.99
C LYS A 61 4.03 -16.92 32.33
N SER A 62 3.37 -16.80 31.16
CA SER A 62 2.82 -17.92 30.38
C SER A 62 3.75 -18.33 29.27
N VAL A 63 3.68 -19.60 28.86
CA VAL A 63 4.44 -20.16 27.74
C VAL A 63 3.47 -20.98 26.87
N LEU A 64 3.36 -20.61 25.60
CA LEU A 64 2.65 -21.43 24.61
C LEU A 64 3.68 -22.27 23.85
N ARG A 65 3.46 -23.57 23.78
CA ARG A 65 4.23 -24.49 22.95
C ARG A 65 3.34 -25.04 21.85
N MET A 66 3.84 -25.01 20.62
CA MET A 66 3.18 -25.58 19.47
C MET A 66 4.11 -26.59 18.79
N ARG A 67 3.60 -27.78 18.50
CA ARG A 67 4.32 -28.85 17.78
C ARG A 67 3.49 -29.36 16.63
N PHE A 68 4.17 -29.86 15.62
CA PHE A 68 3.56 -30.63 14.57
C PHE A 68 3.55 -32.12 14.96
N ALA A 69 2.38 -32.64 15.39
CA ALA A 69 2.27 -34.00 15.90
C ALA A 69 2.47 -35.07 14.80
N GLY A 70 3.39 -36.01 15.03
CA GLY A 70 3.75 -37.03 14.05
C GLY A 70 4.58 -36.52 12.86
N ALA A 71 5.07 -35.31 12.94
CA ALA A 71 5.91 -34.70 11.92
C ALA A 71 7.36 -35.23 11.91
N ASN A 72 8.12 -34.81 10.89
CA ASN A 72 9.57 -34.99 10.86
C ASN A 72 10.18 -34.28 12.07
N ARG A 73 10.89 -35.01 12.91
CA ARG A 73 11.51 -34.48 14.15
C ARG A 73 12.74 -33.63 13.91
N ASN A 74 13.28 -33.63 12.69
CA ASN A 74 14.46 -32.86 12.33
C ASN A 74 14.33 -32.30 10.92
N PRO A 75 13.34 -31.43 10.68
CA PRO A 75 13.14 -30.80 9.39
C PRO A 75 14.32 -29.86 9.11
N ARG A 76 14.66 -29.68 7.83
CA ARG A 76 15.65 -28.68 7.43
C ARG A 76 15.08 -27.28 7.66
N MET A 77 15.68 -26.58 8.62
CA MET A 77 15.34 -25.18 8.92
C MET A 77 16.29 -24.25 8.16
N GLU A 78 15.74 -23.26 7.50
CA GLU A 78 16.50 -22.26 6.75
C GLU A 78 15.95 -20.86 6.97
N GLY A 79 16.87 -19.89 7.18
CA GLY A 79 16.50 -18.47 7.16
C GLY A 79 16.27 -18.03 5.73
N VAL A 80 15.14 -17.40 5.45
CA VAL A 80 14.73 -16.90 4.13
C VAL A 80 14.64 -15.39 4.15
N SER A 81 15.03 -14.74 3.04
CA SER A 81 15.07 -13.29 2.92
C SER A 81 15.93 -12.64 4.01
N GLN A 82 17.24 -12.83 3.91
CA GLN A 82 18.22 -12.26 4.83
C GLN A 82 18.08 -10.74 4.88
N LEU A 83 18.04 -10.19 6.10
CA LEU A 83 18.01 -8.75 6.33
C LEU A 83 19.43 -8.16 6.22
N PRO A 84 19.57 -6.91 5.75
CA PRO A 84 20.88 -6.31 5.53
C PRO A 84 21.64 -6.00 6.83
N GLY A 85 20.91 -5.82 7.94
CA GLY A 85 21.47 -5.56 9.28
C GLY A 85 22.20 -6.76 9.86
N LYS A 86 23.25 -6.50 10.66
CA LYS A 86 23.93 -7.48 11.49
C LYS A 86 23.76 -7.12 12.96
N ILE A 87 23.53 -8.12 13.80
CA ILE A 87 23.30 -7.94 15.23
C ILE A 87 24.56 -8.36 15.98
N ASN A 88 24.93 -7.61 17.02
CA ASN A 88 26.07 -7.91 17.85
C ASN A 88 25.62 -8.06 19.30
N TYR A 89 26.00 -9.17 19.93
CA TYR A 89 25.81 -9.48 21.34
C TYR A 89 27.13 -9.30 22.07
N LEU A 90 27.33 -8.14 22.68
CA LEU A 90 28.54 -7.79 23.42
C LEU A 90 28.24 -7.93 24.92
N ILE A 91 28.00 -9.16 25.40
CA ILE A 91 27.56 -9.45 26.77
C ILE A 91 28.76 -9.91 27.60
N GLY A 92 28.96 -9.25 28.74
CA GLY A 92 30.08 -9.51 29.64
C GLY A 92 31.38 -8.84 29.21
N ASN A 93 32.44 -9.03 30.03
CA ASN A 93 33.72 -8.34 29.85
C ASN A 93 34.76 -9.15 29.05
N GLU A 94 34.41 -10.36 28.62
CA GLU A 94 35.29 -11.22 27.83
C GLU A 94 34.92 -11.24 26.36
N PRO A 95 35.74 -10.65 25.46
CA PRO A 95 35.48 -10.60 24.04
C PRO A 95 35.30 -11.96 23.34
N SER A 96 35.86 -13.02 23.91
CA SER A 96 35.70 -14.39 23.40
C SER A 96 34.26 -14.92 23.48
N HIS A 97 33.44 -14.35 24.37
CA HIS A 97 32.03 -14.69 24.54
C HIS A 97 31.11 -13.82 23.66
N TRP A 98 31.65 -12.79 23.01
CA TRP A 98 30.86 -11.91 22.14
C TRP A 98 30.46 -12.60 20.86
N LYS A 99 29.18 -12.45 20.50
CA LYS A 99 28.64 -12.91 19.22
C LYS A 99 28.46 -11.72 18.31
N GLN A 100 29.29 -11.63 17.27
CA GLN A 100 29.30 -10.50 16.35
C GLN A 100 28.79 -10.94 14.98
N SER A 101 28.21 -9.99 14.24
CA SER A 101 27.73 -10.20 12.88
C SER A 101 26.66 -11.30 12.73
N VAL A 102 25.83 -11.49 13.76
CA VAL A 102 24.70 -12.42 13.72
C VAL A 102 23.76 -12.03 12.58
N THR A 103 23.48 -12.99 11.74
CA THR A 103 22.58 -12.80 10.59
C THR A 103 21.12 -12.90 11.04
N SER A 104 20.31 -11.98 10.56
CA SER A 104 18.86 -11.99 10.74
C SER A 104 18.12 -12.17 9.42
N TYR A 105 16.90 -12.70 9.52
CA TYR A 105 16.04 -13.04 8.38
C TYR A 105 14.62 -12.54 8.63
N SER A 106 13.90 -12.21 7.58
CA SER A 106 12.49 -11.84 7.71
C SER A 106 11.57 -13.06 7.82
N LYS A 107 12.05 -14.25 7.42
CA LYS A 107 11.29 -15.51 7.46
C LYS A 107 12.20 -16.68 7.85
N VAL A 108 11.57 -17.72 8.43
CA VAL A 108 12.19 -19.03 8.67
C VAL A 108 11.30 -20.10 8.05
N ARG A 109 11.89 -20.95 7.19
CA ARG A 109 11.20 -22.06 6.56
C ARG A 109 11.64 -23.38 7.17
N TYR A 110 10.70 -24.22 7.53
CA TYR A 110 10.86 -25.64 7.86
C TYR A 110 10.46 -26.43 6.63
N ARG A 111 11.42 -27.12 6.01
CA ARG A 111 11.14 -27.94 4.84
C ARG A 111 10.69 -29.33 5.25
N ASP A 112 9.69 -29.83 4.53
CA ASP A 112 9.15 -31.18 4.71
C ASP A 112 8.82 -31.50 6.20
N VAL A 113 8.07 -30.62 6.84
CA VAL A 113 7.51 -30.87 8.17
C VAL A 113 6.68 -32.13 8.14
N TYR A 114 5.90 -32.30 7.10
CA TYR A 114 5.33 -33.59 6.65
C TYR A 114 5.74 -33.81 5.20
N PRO A 115 5.70 -35.03 4.65
CA PRO A 115 6.07 -35.25 3.25
C PRO A 115 5.35 -34.30 2.30
N GLY A 116 6.11 -33.43 1.63
CA GLY A 116 5.60 -32.41 0.72
C GLY A 116 4.88 -31.22 1.37
N ILE A 117 5.05 -30.99 2.67
CA ILE A 117 4.45 -29.86 3.40
C ILE A 117 5.53 -29.08 4.12
N ASP A 118 5.69 -27.81 3.77
CA ASP A 118 6.57 -26.86 4.42
C ASP A 118 5.80 -25.97 5.39
N ALA A 119 6.45 -25.50 6.47
CA ALA A 119 5.96 -24.42 7.31
C ALA A 119 6.87 -23.19 7.17
N VAL A 120 6.30 -22.02 6.95
CA VAL A 120 7.04 -20.77 6.76
C VAL A 120 6.59 -19.78 7.83
N TYR A 121 7.49 -19.46 8.76
CA TYR A 121 7.25 -18.48 9.81
C TYR A 121 7.78 -17.11 9.40
N TYR A 122 7.02 -16.06 9.65
CA TYR A 122 7.42 -14.68 9.37
C TYR A 122 6.80 -13.72 10.40
N GLY A 123 7.45 -12.59 10.56
CA GLY A 123 6.96 -11.52 11.41
C GLY A 123 6.28 -10.45 10.61
N ARG A 124 5.09 -10.05 11.04
CA ARG A 124 4.37 -8.93 10.47
C ARG A 124 3.88 -8.03 11.58
N LEU A 125 4.27 -6.75 11.57
CA LEU A 125 3.89 -5.79 12.61
C LEU A 125 4.10 -6.31 14.05
N ARG A 126 5.22 -7.02 14.31
CA ARG A 126 5.59 -7.67 15.59
C ARG A 126 4.70 -8.84 16.01
N GLN A 127 3.86 -9.35 15.13
CA GLN A 127 3.10 -10.59 15.32
C GLN A 127 3.76 -11.73 14.55
N LEU A 128 3.72 -12.94 15.13
CA LEU A 128 4.16 -14.15 14.47
C LEU A 128 3.04 -14.66 13.57
N GLU A 129 3.32 -14.82 12.30
CA GLU A 129 2.46 -15.51 11.34
C GLU A 129 3.16 -16.75 10.79
N TYR A 130 2.41 -17.69 10.26
CA TYR A 130 2.96 -18.84 9.56
C TYR A 130 2.04 -19.32 8.44
N ASP A 131 2.65 -19.76 7.35
CA ASP A 131 1.98 -20.45 6.25
C ASP A 131 2.32 -21.93 6.28
N LEU A 132 1.33 -22.79 6.01
CA LEU A 132 1.59 -24.18 5.67
C LEU A 132 1.43 -24.34 4.15
N VAL A 133 2.53 -24.62 3.48
CA VAL A 133 2.59 -24.77 2.03
C VAL A 133 2.51 -26.25 1.70
N VAL A 134 1.34 -26.68 1.23
CA VAL A 134 1.08 -28.07 0.84
C VAL A 134 1.38 -28.22 -0.66
N SER A 135 2.38 -28.98 -1.00
CA SER A 135 2.81 -29.24 -2.38
C SER A 135 1.81 -30.11 -3.14
N PRO A 136 1.80 -30.09 -4.49
CA PRO A 136 0.96 -30.98 -5.28
C PRO A 136 1.09 -32.44 -4.88
N GLY A 137 -0.06 -33.10 -4.67
CA GLY A 137 -0.10 -34.52 -4.27
C GLY A 137 0.18 -34.80 -2.79
N ALA A 138 0.58 -33.82 -1.98
CA ALA A 138 0.70 -33.98 -0.54
C ALA A 138 -0.69 -33.97 0.14
N ASP A 139 -0.82 -34.66 1.26
CA ASP A 139 -2.09 -34.78 2.00
C ASP A 139 -2.16 -33.78 3.16
N PRO A 140 -2.95 -32.69 3.07
CA PRO A 140 -3.08 -31.72 4.15
C PRO A 140 -3.67 -32.27 5.44
N ARG A 141 -4.36 -33.43 5.40
CA ARG A 141 -4.91 -34.11 6.58
C ARG A 141 -3.82 -34.67 7.50
N ALA A 142 -2.59 -34.80 7.00
CA ALA A 142 -1.41 -35.16 7.80
C ALA A 142 -1.08 -34.08 8.84
N ILE A 143 -1.45 -32.81 8.61
CA ILE A 143 -1.12 -31.69 9.47
C ILE A 143 -1.91 -31.81 10.77
N ARG A 144 -1.17 -31.92 11.88
CA ARG A 144 -1.72 -31.94 13.24
C ARG A 144 -0.91 -31.01 14.12
N LEU A 145 -1.56 -29.99 14.65
CA LEU A 145 -1.00 -29.04 15.61
C LEU A 145 -1.24 -29.60 17.03
N SER A 146 -0.20 -29.73 17.81
CA SER A 146 -0.28 -30.14 19.22
C SER A 146 0.17 -29.00 20.12
N PHE A 147 -0.57 -28.76 21.20
CA PHE A 147 -0.37 -27.63 22.11
C PHE A 147 -0.13 -28.17 23.54
N PRO A 148 1.07 -28.69 23.83
CA PRO A 148 1.40 -29.19 25.15
C PRO A 148 1.41 -28.04 26.17
N GLY A 149 0.78 -28.27 27.32
CA GLY A 149 0.75 -27.29 28.42
C GLY A 149 -0.47 -26.36 28.42
N VAL A 150 -1.32 -26.36 27.40
CA VAL A 150 -2.61 -25.62 27.46
C VAL A 150 -3.57 -26.29 28.46
N GLU A 151 -4.33 -25.48 29.19
CA GLU A 151 -5.34 -25.96 30.14
C GLU A 151 -6.55 -26.55 29.42
N SER A 152 -7.02 -25.86 28.42
CA SER A 152 -8.13 -26.30 27.54
C SER A 152 -7.96 -25.79 26.12
N MET A 153 -8.63 -26.46 25.20
CA MET A 153 -8.70 -26.08 23.78
C MET A 153 -10.12 -26.26 23.27
N LYS A 154 -10.66 -25.24 22.62
CA LYS A 154 -12.02 -25.28 22.06
C LYS A 154 -12.08 -24.49 20.75
N LEU A 155 -13.07 -24.81 19.92
CA LEU A 155 -13.46 -23.94 18.82
C LEU A 155 -14.57 -23.00 19.31
N ASP A 156 -14.45 -21.74 18.98
CA ASP A 156 -15.50 -20.79 19.22
C ASP A 156 -16.57 -20.83 18.09
N PRO A 157 -17.67 -20.09 18.22
CA PRO A 157 -18.73 -20.07 17.19
C PRO A 157 -18.26 -19.60 15.81
N ASN A 158 -17.16 -18.84 15.72
CA ASN A 158 -16.59 -18.35 14.46
C ASN A 158 -15.64 -19.37 13.80
N GLY A 159 -15.36 -20.49 14.50
CA GLY A 159 -14.41 -21.51 14.06
C GLY A 159 -12.95 -21.20 14.42
N ASP A 160 -12.69 -20.22 15.26
CA ASP A 160 -11.36 -19.91 15.80
C ASP A 160 -10.94 -20.93 16.86
N LEU A 161 -9.65 -21.26 16.86
CA LEU A 161 -9.08 -22.13 17.88
C LEU A 161 -8.66 -21.32 19.10
N VAL A 162 -9.31 -21.56 20.24
CA VAL A 162 -9.03 -20.89 21.53
C VAL A 162 -8.23 -21.82 22.41
N LEU A 163 -7.05 -21.38 22.83
CA LEU A 163 -6.08 -22.09 23.68
C LEU A 163 -6.02 -21.42 25.04
N SER A 164 -6.51 -22.03 26.10
CA SER A 164 -6.49 -21.47 27.45
C SER A 164 -5.16 -21.76 28.13
N LEU A 165 -4.50 -20.71 28.60
CA LEU A 165 -3.25 -20.74 29.38
C LEU A 165 -3.49 -20.16 30.79
N PRO A 166 -2.60 -20.43 31.77
CA PRO A 166 -2.72 -19.87 33.10
C PRO A 166 -2.80 -18.32 33.16
N GLY A 167 -2.32 -17.64 32.12
CA GLY A 167 -2.28 -16.18 32.05
C GLY A 167 -3.32 -15.58 31.10
N GLY A 168 -4.26 -16.38 30.57
CA GLY A 168 -5.30 -15.95 29.62
C GLY A 168 -5.32 -16.81 28.36
N ASP A 169 -6.34 -16.61 27.54
CA ASP A 169 -6.54 -17.38 26.31
C ASP A 169 -5.66 -16.87 25.18
N VAL A 170 -5.09 -17.74 24.38
CA VAL A 170 -4.49 -17.43 23.06
C VAL A 170 -5.44 -17.90 21.96
N ARG A 171 -5.75 -17.03 21.01
CA ARG A 171 -6.67 -17.32 19.92
C ARG A 171 -5.91 -17.43 18.61
N GLN A 172 -6.18 -18.48 17.86
CA GLN A 172 -5.75 -18.66 16.49
C GLN A 172 -6.96 -18.64 15.59
N HIS A 173 -7.05 -17.65 14.73
CA HIS A 173 -8.22 -17.46 13.86
C HIS A 173 -8.39 -18.59 12.84
N LYS A 174 -9.64 -18.81 12.42
CA LYS A 174 -9.98 -19.73 11.34
C LYS A 174 -9.07 -19.47 10.13
N PRO A 175 -8.37 -20.49 9.60
CA PRO A 175 -7.40 -20.32 8.53
C PRO A 175 -8.08 -19.91 7.22
N VAL A 176 -7.42 -19.00 6.49
CA VAL A 176 -7.77 -18.63 5.11
C VAL A 176 -6.88 -19.44 4.18
N SER A 177 -7.44 -20.44 3.49
CA SER A 177 -6.66 -21.25 2.56
C SER A 177 -6.98 -20.92 1.12
N TYR A 178 -6.00 -21.12 0.23
CA TYR A 178 -6.17 -20.78 -1.17
C TYR A 178 -5.20 -21.54 -2.07
N GLN A 179 -5.56 -21.57 -3.36
CA GLN A 179 -4.72 -22.05 -4.45
C GLN A 179 -4.57 -20.98 -5.53
N TRP A 180 -3.48 -21.04 -6.28
CA TRP A 180 -3.30 -20.20 -7.45
C TRP A 180 -3.75 -20.97 -8.70
N ILE A 181 -4.87 -20.55 -9.34
CA ILE A 181 -5.42 -21.18 -10.55
C ILE A 181 -5.58 -20.08 -11.62
N GLY A 182 -4.92 -20.25 -12.76
CA GLY A 182 -4.95 -19.27 -13.85
C GLY A 182 -4.46 -17.89 -13.44
N GLY A 183 -3.48 -17.81 -12.52
CA GLY A 183 -2.93 -16.54 -12.01
C GLY A 183 -3.82 -15.83 -10.98
N ARG A 184 -4.96 -16.44 -10.59
CA ARG A 184 -5.87 -15.91 -9.58
C ARG A 184 -5.83 -16.75 -8.31
N ARG A 185 -5.91 -16.09 -7.16
CA ARG A 185 -6.03 -16.73 -5.86
C ARG A 185 -7.47 -17.27 -5.74
N GLN A 186 -7.64 -18.59 -5.73
CA GLN A 186 -8.93 -19.23 -5.49
C GLN A 186 -9.00 -19.68 -4.03
N PRO A 187 -10.00 -19.25 -3.25
CA PRO A 187 -10.15 -19.67 -1.87
C PRO A 187 -10.48 -21.15 -1.80
N VAL A 188 -9.93 -21.79 -0.76
CA VAL A 188 -10.27 -23.17 -0.36
C VAL A 188 -10.86 -23.06 1.04
N GLU A 189 -12.15 -23.38 1.17
CA GLU A 189 -12.79 -23.36 2.49
C GLU A 189 -12.04 -24.31 3.42
N THR A 190 -11.62 -23.81 4.58
CA THR A 190 -10.80 -24.54 5.54
C THR A 190 -11.31 -24.25 6.95
N ARG A 191 -11.32 -25.28 7.79
CA ARG A 191 -11.70 -25.17 9.20
C ARG A 191 -10.76 -25.97 10.09
N PHE A 192 -10.64 -25.54 11.34
CA PHE A 192 -10.03 -26.38 12.37
C PHE A 192 -10.92 -27.55 12.74
N VAL A 193 -10.29 -28.68 13.06
CA VAL A 193 -10.94 -29.87 13.62
C VAL A 193 -10.17 -30.29 14.85
N LEU A 194 -10.82 -30.32 16.00
CA LEU A 194 -10.20 -30.78 17.25
C LEU A 194 -9.96 -32.30 17.22
N ARG A 195 -8.77 -32.70 17.65
CA ARG A 195 -8.34 -34.12 17.77
C ARG A 195 -7.98 -34.40 19.25
N GLY A 196 -8.98 -34.65 20.06
CA GLY A 196 -8.80 -34.77 21.51
C GLY A 196 -8.64 -33.42 22.20
N ASN A 197 -8.00 -33.42 23.41
CA ASN A 197 -7.98 -32.22 24.27
C ASN A 197 -6.87 -31.20 23.99
N ARG A 198 -5.87 -31.54 23.16
CA ARG A 198 -4.68 -30.69 22.91
C ARG A 198 -4.14 -30.80 21.49
N GLU A 199 -4.90 -31.37 20.57
CA GLU A 199 -4.52 -31.42 19.16
C GLU A 199 -5.62 -30.85 18.26
N ALA A 200 -5.21 -30.10 17.24
CA ALA A 200 -6.07 -29.62 16.17
C ALA A 200 -5.50 -30.01 14.80
N SER A 201 -6.36 -30.17 13.82
CA SER A 201 -6.01 -30.41 12.43
C SER A 201 -6.83 -29.49 11.52
N PHE A 202 -6.56 -29.51 10.24
CA PHE A 202 -7.30 -28.77 9.23
C PHE A 202 -8.18 -29.72 8.41
N GLU A 203 -9.39 -29.27 8.11
CA GLU A 203 -10.25 -29.87 7.12
C GLU A 203 -10.46 -28.86 5.99
N LEU A 204 -10.06 -29.26 4.78
CA LEU A 204 -10.16 -28.44 3.58
C LEU A 204 -11.32 -28.96 2.73
N ALA A 205 -12.09 -28.03 2.15
CA ALA A 205 -13.06 -28.37 1.10
C ALA A 205 -12.34 -28.87 -0.16
N ARG A 206 -13.09 -29.18 -1.20
CA ARG A 206 -12.54 -29.68 -2.47
C ARG A 206 -11.59 -28.65 -3.09
N PHE A 207 -10.39 -29.08 -3.44
CA PHE A 207 -9.34 -28.28 -4.07
C PHE A 207 -8.64 -29.09 -5.19
N ASP A 208 -7.85 -28.42 -6.02
CA ASP A 208 -7.06 -29.03 -7.10
C ASP A 208 -5.77 -29.63 -6.55
N HIS A 209 -5.72 -30.97 -6.41
CA HIS A 209 -4.54 -31.68 -5.89
C HIS A 209 -3.30 -31.61 -6.80
N SER A 210 -3.42 -31.13 -8.04
CA SER A 210 -2.29 -30.94 -8.93
C SER A 210 -1.54 -29.62 -8.66
N ARG A 211 -2.03 -28.79 -7.73
CA ARG A 211 -1.50 -27.47 -7.40
C ARG A 211 -1.22 -27.32 -5.92
N PRO A 212 -0.27 -26.48 -5.54
CA PRO A 212 -0.07 -26.17 -4.13
C PRO A 212 -1.31 -25.54 -3.51
N VAL A 213 -1.61 -25.86 -2.24
CA VAL A 213 -2.55 -25.12 -1.40
C VAL A 213 -1.81 -24.48 -0.24
N ILE A 214 -2.11 -23.23 0.04
CA ILE A 214 -1.54 -22.47 1.16
C ILE A 214 -2.62 -22.35 2.22
N ILE A 215 -2.28 -22.71 3.46
CA ILE A 215 -3.12 -22.56 4.64
C ILE A 215 -2.49 -21.44 5.48
N ASP A 216 -3.18 -20.30 5.53
CA ASP A 216 -2.72 -19.04 6.13
C ASP A 216 -3.65 -18.69 7.31
N PRO A 217 -3.22 -18.82 8.57
CA PRO A 217 -3.98 -18.37 9.74
C PRO A 217 -3.80 -16.85 9.90
N VAL A 218 -4.75 -16.06 9.38
CA VAL A 218 -4.69 -14.58 9.34
C VAL A 218 -4.95 -13.99 10.74
N TYR A 219 -4.14 -13.03 11.15
CA TYR A 219 -4.30 -12.24 12.38
C TYR A 219 -4.57 -10.76 12.04
N GLY A 220 -5.68 -10.25 12.58
CA GLY A 220 -6.00 -8.84 12.73
C GLY A 220 -6.40 -8.59 14.18
N TYR A 221 -6.85 -7.38 14.51
CA TYR A 221 -7.50 -7.15 15.78
C TYR A 221 -8.86 -6.46 15.58
N SER A 222 -9.75 -6.65 16.58
CA SER A 222 -11.01 -5.93 16.69
C SER A 222 -11.27 -5.66 18.17
N THR A 223 -11.58 -4.40 18.49
CA THR A 223 -11.81 -3.95 19.86
C THR A 223 -12.94 -2.92 19.92
N LEU A 224 -13.64 -2.90 21.03
CA LEU A 224 -14.51 -1.80 21.40
C LEU A 224 -13.70 -0.70 22.11
N LEU A 225 -14.30 0.49 22.19
CA LEU A 225 -13.72 1.67 22.81
C LEU A 225 -14.86 2.52 23.40
N GLY A 226 -15.21 2.32 24.68
CA GLY A 226 -16.34 3.00 25.31
C GLY A 226 -16.29 2.98 26.83
N GLY A 227 -17.21 3.74 27.43
CA GLY A 227 -17.50 3.77 28.86
C GLY A 227 -18.95 3.37 29.13
N THR A 228 -19.55 3.86 30.22
CA THR A 228 -20.94 3.54 30.58
C THR A 228 -22.00 4.33 29.78
N GLY A 229 -21.63 5.32 29.00
CA GLY A 229 -22.49 6.11 28.14
C GLY A 229 -22.53 5.59 26.69
N ASN A 230 -22.63 6.53 25.75
CA ASN A 230 -22.63 6.23 24.33
C ASN A 230 -21.43 6.85 23.64
N GLU A 231 -20.75 6.07 22.81
CA GLU A 231 -19.62 6.48 22.02
C GLU A 231 -19.83 6.21 20.52
N ALA A 232 -19.27 7.10 19.71
CA ALA A 232 -19.13 6.91 18.28
C ALA A 232 -17.72 7.35 17.84
N ALA A 233 -17.01 6.50 17.12
CA ALA A 233 -15.82 6.87 16.39
C ALA A 233 -16.23 7.35 14.98
N ASN A 234 -15.91 8.60 14.65
CA ASN A 234 -16.30 9.25 13.40
C ASN A 234 -15.14 9.29 12.40
N ALA A 235 -13.90 9.25 12.87
CA ALA A 235 -12.72 9.38 12.03
C ALA A 235 -11.58 8.48 12.51
N VAL A 236 -10.75 8.01 11.56
CA VAL A 236 -9.54 7.24 11.82
C VAL A 236 -8.41 7.65 10.90
N ALA A 237 -7.20 7.74 11.45
CA ALA A 237 -5.96 7.81 10.71
C ALA A 237 -4.94 6.87 11.34
N VAL A 238 -3.94 6.42 10.56
CA VAL A 238 -2.96 5.43 11.01
C VAL A 238 -1.55 5.95 10.75
N ASP A 239 -0.71 5.96 11.79
CA ASP A 239 0.69 6.36 11.65
C ASP A 239 1.56 5.24 11.01
N SER A 240 2.78 5.58 10.62
CA SER A 240 3.72 4.65 10.00
C SER A 240 4.10 3.45 10.89
N SER A 241 3.82 3.55 12.21
CA SER A 241 4.02 2.46 13.18
C SER A 241 2.79 1.55 13.33
N GLY A 242 1.68 1.86 12.63
CA GLY A 242 0.43 1.13 12.70
C GLY A 242 -0.43 1.49 13.91
N ASN A 243 -0.11 2.57 14.66
CA ASN A 243 -1.01 3.06 15.71
C ASN A 243 -2.20 3.78 15.07
N ALA A 244 -3.39 3.53 15.58
CA ALA A 244 -4.62 4.15 15.11
C ALA A 244 -4.98 5.38 15.96
N TYR A 245 -5.21 6.51 15.29
CA TYR A 245 -5.76 7.71 15.86
C TYR A 245 -7.24 7.74 15.56
N ILE A 246 -8.07 7.90 16.58
CA ILE A 246 -9.51 7.81 16.50
C ILE A 246 -10.10 9.10 17.06
N GLY A 247 -10.94 9.76 16.28
CA GLY A 247 -11.71 10.93 16.70
C GLY A 247 -13.20 10.60 16.78
N GLY A 248 -13.90 11.18 17.73
CA GLY A 248 -15.32 10.90 17.87
C GLY A 248 -16.01 11.69 18.98
N SER A 249 -17.12 11.16 19.48
CA SER A 249 -17.90 11.74 20.57
C SER A 249 -18.23 10.72 21.65
N THR A 250 -18.38 11.21 22.89
CA THR A 250 -18.74 10.39 24.05
C THR A 250 -19.71 11.10 24.97
N THR A 251 -20.62 10.34 25.57
CA THR A 251 -21.44 10.77 26.72
C THR A 251 -20.93 10.21 28.04
N SER A 252 -19.93 9.31 28.02
CA SER A 252 -19.34 8.65 29.20
C SER A 252 -18.49 9.60 30.03
N THR A 253 -18.62 9.51 31.37
CA THR A 253 -17.80 10.23 32.34
C THR A 253 -16.66 9.36 32.89
N ASP A 254 -16.71 8.08 32.63
CA ASP A 254 -15.82 7.03 33.14
C ASP A 254 -14.90 6.45 32.07
N PHE A 255 -14.79 7.11 30.93
CA PHE A 255 -13.83 6.70 29.92
C PHE A 255 -12.41 6.78 30.50
N PRO A 256 -11.57 5.78 30.27
CA PRO A 256 -10.24 5.72 30.89
C PRO A 256 -9.33 6.82 30.35
N GLY A 257 -9.38 8.01 30.95
CA GLY A 257 -8.46 9.10 30.67
C GLY A 257 -7.03 8.66 30.97
N THR A 258 -6.09 8.91 30.04
CA THR A 258 -4.68 8.61 30.27
C THR A 258 -4.02 9.72 31.08
N THR A 259 -3.12 9.35 31.97
CA THR A 259 -2.34 10.32 32.77
C THR A 259 -1.54 11.24 31.83
N GLY A 260 -1.68 12.56 32.02
CA GLY A 260 -1.00 13.58 31.20
C GLY A 260 -1.76 13.95 29.92
N ALA A 261 -2.97 13.44 29.69
CA ALA A 261 -3.81 13.90 28.56
C ALA A 261 -4.22 15.38 28.72
N LEU A 262 -4.56 16.03 27.58
CA LEU A 262 -5.00 17.43 27.52
C LEU A 262 -6.21 17.68 28.43
N GLN A 263 -7.24 16.85 28.33
CA GLN A 263 -8.42 16.86 29.18
C GLN A 263 -8.69 15.44 29.71
N THR A 264 -8.60 15.27 31.04
CA THR A 264 -8.80 13.97 31.70
C THR A 264 -10.22 13.75 32.19
N ALA A 265 -11.06 14.79 32.19
CA ALA A 265 -12.44 14.75 32.62
C ALA A 265 -13.37 15.34 31.54
N LYS A 266 -14.53 14.72 31.38
CA LYS A 266 -15.62 15.21 30.54
C LYS A 266 -16.24 16.46 31.12
N THR A 267 -16.50 17.44 30.27
CA THR A 267 -17.04 18.75 30.68
C THR A 267 -18.48 18.98 30.21
N GLY A 268 -18.83 18.64 28.97
CA GLY A 268 -20.15 18.89 28.38
C GLY A 268 -21.13 17.72 28.48
N THR A 269 -22.32 17.85 27.92
CA THR A 269 -23.31 16.76 27.79
C THR A 269 -22.80 15.67 26.86
N THR A 270 -22.33 16.05 25.66
CA THR A 270 -21.55 15.24 24.73
C THR A 270 -20.23 15.93 24.54
N THR A 271 -19.13 15.21 24.61
CA THR A 271 -17.81 15.79 24.49
C THR A 271 -17.06 15.03 23.41
N GLY A 272 -16.30 15.76 22.58
CA GLY A 272 -15.38 15.15 21.62
C GLY A 272 -14.29 14.35 22.34
N PHE A 273 -13.76 13.33 21.69
CA PHE A 273 -12.59 12.61 22.18
C PHE A 273 -11.57 12.38 21.06
N VAL A 274 -10.33 12.20 21.47
CA VAL A 274 -9.23 11.70 20.62
C VAL A 274 -8.51 10.59 21.35
N ALA A 275 -8.45 9.43 20.72
CA ALA A 275 -7.74 8.27 21.24
C ALA A 275 -6.63 7.85 20.27
N LYS A 276 -5.49 7.45 20.80
CA LYS A 276 -4.45 6.75 20.05
C LYS A 276 -4.30 5.35 20.60
N LEU A 277 -4.60 4.35 19.77
CA LEU A 277 -4.49 2.94 20.09
C LEU A 277 -3.18 2.40 19.51
N ASN A 278 -2.50 1.52 20.24
CA ASN A 278 -1.28 0.90 19.76
C ASN A 278 -1.54 -0.02 18.55
N ALA A 279 -0.48 -0.35 17.81
CA ALA A 279 -0.55 -1.15 16.59
C ALA A 279 -1.17 -2.56 16.78
N ALA A 280 -1.16 -3.07 18.01
CA ALA A 280 -1.75 -4.36 18.39
C ALA A 280 -3.23 -4.27 18.79
N GLY A 281 -3.82 -3.07 18.90
CA GLY A 281 -5.21 -2.89 19.34
C GLY A 281 -5.47 -3.23 20.81
N SER A 282 -4.42 -3.33 21.62
CA SER A 282 -4.47 -3.88 22.98
C SER A 282 -4.36 -2.84 24.09
N ALA A 283 -3.92 -1.62 23.78
CA ALA A 283 -3.71 -0.57 24.78
C ALA A 283 -3.85 0.82 24.17
N LEU A 284 -4.40 1.75 24.95
CA LEU A 284 -4.35 3.17 24.65
C LEU A 284 -2.93 3.69 24.83
N VAL A 285 -2.41 4.39 23.81
CA VAL A 285 -1.20 5.20 23.94
C VAL A 285 -1.57 6.50 24.64
N TYR A 286 -2.68 7.10 24.25
CA TYR A 286 -3.35 8.18 24.98
C TYR A 286 -4.85 8.19 24.67
N TYR A 287 -5.59 8.79 25.59
CA TYR A 287 -6.99 9.20 25.42
C TYR A 287 -7.19 10.57 26.05
N THR A 288 -7.80 11.48 25.32
CA THR A 288 -8.16 12.81 25.82
C THR A 288 -9.56 13.19 25.41
N TYR A 289 -10.30 13.83 26.28
CA TYR A 289 -11.49 14.58 25.88
C TYR A 289 -11.07 15.85 25.13
N LEU A 290 -11.97 16.40 24.34
CA LEU A 290 -11.81 17.68 23.66
C LEU A 290 -13.17 18.38 23.58
N GLY A 291 -13.42 19.35 24.44
CA GLY A 291 -14.67 20.06 24.47
C GLY A 291 -14.75 21.08 25.58
N GLY A 292 -15.85 21.87 25.60
CA GLY A 292 -16.20 22.80 26.66
C GLY A 292 -17.42 22.33 27.46
N SER A 293 -18.12 23.24 28.08
CA SER A 293 -19.21 22.97 29.04
C SER A 293 -20.54 22.52 28.41
N LYS A 294 -20.66 22.59 27.07
CA LYS A 294 -21.84 22.14 26.31
C LYS A 294 -21.50 21.02 25.34
N PHE A 295 -22.22 20.92 24.22
CA PHE A 295 -22.02 19.95 23.18
C PHE A 295 -20.72 20.22 22.41
N SER A 296 -19.94 19.19 22.18
CA SER A 296 -18.80 19.19 21.28
C SER A 296 -18.62 17.81 20.64
N VAL A 297 -18.25 17.74 19.37
CA VAL A 297 -17.98 16.49 18.65
C VAL A 297 -16.80 16.66 17.69
N VAL A 298 -15.91 15.66 17.62
CA VAL A 298 -14.90 15.53 16.57
C VAL A 298 -15.55 14.77 15.42
N THR A 299 -15.63 15.37 14.25
CA THR A 299 -16.22 14.77 13.02
C THR A 299 -15.15 14.18 12.11
N SER A 300 -13.99 14.83 12.02
CA SER A 300 -12.93 14.37 11.13
C SER A 300 -11.53 14.57 11.74
N LEU A 301 -10.60 13.75 11.30
CA LEU A 301 -9.23 13.69 11.82
C LEU A 301 -8.24 13.38 10.70
N ALA A 302 -7.12 14.11 10.68
CA ALA A 302 -5.93 13.80 9.88
C ALA A 302 -4.68 13.82 10.77
N ILE A 303 -3.58 13.22 10.33
CA ILE A 303 -2.28 13.25 11.04
C ILE A 303 -1.17 13.71 10.11
N ASP A 304 -0.16 14.40 10.68
CA ASP A 304 1.08 14.67 9.97
C ASP A 304 2.15 13.59 10.23
N ALA A 305 3.24 13.64 9.49
CA ALA A 305 4.36 12.70 9.64
C ALA A 305 5.03 12.77 11.04
N GLY A 306 4.83 13.86 11.77
CA GLY A 306 5.29 14.04 13.15
C GLY A 306 4.37 13.41 14.19
N GLY A 307 3.18 12.90 13.77
CA GLY A 307 2.19 12.29 14.65
C GLY A 307 1.29 13.32 15.35
N ASN A 308 1.28 14.60 14.92
CA ASN A 308 0.27 15.54 15.39
C ASN A 308 -1.07 15.21 14.76
N ALA A 309 -2.16 15.29 15.54
CA ALA A 309 -3.52 15.08 15.05
C ALA A 309 -4.19 16.43 14.75
N TYR A 310 -4.66 16.60 13.52
CA TYR A 310 -5.49 17.70 13.08
C TYR A 310 -6.95 17.28 13.20
N LEU A 311 -7.75 18.07 13.86
CA LEU A 311 -9.09 17.75 14.26
C LEU A 311 -10.03 18.86 13.81
N THR A 312 -11.19 18.47 13.34
CA THR A 312 -12.30 19.39 13.13
C THR A 312 -13.60 18.80 13.67
N GLY A 313 -14.56 19.64 13.83
CA GLY A 313 -15.89 19.27 14.29
C GLY A 313 -16.70 20.51 14.62
N ARG A 314 -17.70 20.37 15.49
CA ARG A 314 -18.59 21.45 15.89
C ARG A 314 -18.77 21.49 17.40
N THR A 315 -19.00 22.69 17.92
CA THR A 315 -19.20 22.92 19.33
C THR A 315 -20.21 24.03 19.55
N SER A 316 -21.09 23.85 20.56
CA SER A 316 -21.92 24.95 21.09
C SER A 316 -21.32 25.57 22.38
N SER A 317 -20.10 25.17 22.73
CA SER A 317 -19.41 25.63 23.94
C SER A 317 -18.65 26.92 23.70
N VAL A 318 -19.04 28.00 24.33
CA VAL A 318 -18.29 29.26 24.28
C VAL A 318 -16.97 29.23 25.04
N ASP A 319 -16.77 28.19 25.84
CA ASP A 319 -15.56 27.88 26.60
C ASP A 319 -14.76 26.68 25.99
N PHE A 320 -14.96 26.38 24.72
CA PHE A 320 -14.14 25.41 24.02
C PHE A 320 -12.64 25.79 24.09
N PRO A 321 -11.73 24.85 24.33
CA PRO A 321 -10.31 25.18 24.53
C PRO A 321 -9.67 25.74 23.26
N VAL A 322 -9.35 27.06 23.28
CA VAL A 322 -8.73 27.82 22.19
C VAL A 322 -7.35 28.31 22.62
N THR A 323 -6.39 28.31 21.70
CA THR A 323 -5.03 28.75 22.01
C THR A 323 -4.85 30.27 21.80
N PRO A 324 -3.94 30.94 22.55
CA PRO A 324 -3.63 32.34 22.30
C PRO A 324 -3.16 32.58 20.86
N GLY A 325 -3.67 33.63 20.24
CA GLY A 325 -3.34 33.98 18.86
C GLY A 325 -4.11 33.22 17.79
N ALA A 326 -5.14 32.45 18.16
CA ALA A 326 -6.02 31.76 17.24
C ALA A 326 -6.62 32.68 16.17
N ALA A 327 -6.87 32.16 14.98
CA ALA A 327 -7.50 32.90 13.88
C ALA A 327 -8.88 33.46 14.30
N GLN A 328 -9.64 32.70 15.11
CA GLN A 328 -10.88 33.13 15.76
C GLN A 328 -10.86 32.66 17.22
N PHE A 329 -10.73 33.59 18.15
CA PHE A 329 -10.57 33.28 19.58
C PHE A 329 -11.91 33.06 20.31
N THR A 330 -12.98 33.67 19.82
CA THR A 330 -14.32 33.59 20.44
C THR A 330 -15.33 32.98 19.51
N SER A 331 -16.24 32.17 20.11
CA SER A 331 -17.45 31.71 19.41
C SER A 331 -18.29 32.92 18.97
N ARG A 332 -18.85 32.83 17.76
CA ARG A 332 -19.78 33.83 17.20
C ARG A 332 -21.18 33.31 17.07
N GLY A 333 -21.38 32.00 17.05
CA GLY A 333 -22.70 31.41 17.17
C GLY A 333 -23.39 31.88 18.42
N GLY A 334 -24.67 32.16 18.35
CA GLY A 334 -25.49 32.61 19.51
C GLY A 334 -25.56 31.51 20.59
N PRO A 335 -26.30 31.73 21.72
CA PRO A 335 -26.36 30.76 22.82
C PRO A 335 -26.88 29.36 22.46
N SER A 336 -27.47 29.20 21.30
CA SER A 336 -27.91 27.92 20.70
C SER A 336 -27.18 27.56 19.39
N GLY A 337 -26.31 28.45 18.88
CA GLY A 337 -25.60 28.27 17.64
C GLY A 337 -24.38 27.35 17.77
N LEU A 338 -24.07 26.61 16.71
CA LEU A 338 -22.95 25.74 16.61
C LEU A 338 -21.84 26.42 15.79
N ASP A 339 -20.63 26.53 16.34
CA ASP A 339 -19.44 26.91 15.57
C ASP A 339 -18.62 25.68 15.21
N ALA A 340 -18.03 25.68 14.04
CA ALA A 340 -16.94 24.77 13.73
C ALA A 340 -15.71 25.10 14.58
N PHE A 341 -14.83 24.11 14.77
CA PHE A 341 -13.52 24.29 15.37
C PHE A 341 -12.44 23.57 14.55
N ILE A 342 -11.21 24.06 14.65
CA ILE A 342 -10.03 23.41 14.10
C ILE A 342 -8.99 23.35 15.21
N ALA A 343 -8.49 22.16 15.51
CA ALA A 343 -7.49 21.97 16.55
C ALA A 343 -6.34 21.06 16.06
N LYS A 344 -5.13 21.34 16.48
CA LYS A 344 -3.97 20.50 16.28
C LYS A 344 -3.45 20.05 17.63
N LEU A 345 -3.50 18.73 17.87
CA LEU A 345 -3.05 18.07 19.09
C LEU A 345 -1.66 17.52 18.91
N ASN A 346 -0.80 17.64 19.91
CA ASN A 346 0.56 17.11 19.85
C ASN A 346 0.59 15.56 19.84
N PRO A 347 1.71 14.92 19.44
CA PRO A 347 1.81 13.46 19.33
C PRO A 347 1.58 12.69 20.65
N ALA A 348 1.76 13.34 21.79
CA ALA A 348 1.54 12.78 23.13
C ALA A 348 0.07 12.88 23.59
N GLY A 349 -0.81 13.61 22.89
CA GLY A 349 -2.18 13.85 23.32
C GLY A 349 -2.33 14.79 24.53
N SER A 350 -1.25 15.52 24.89
CA SER A 350 -1.14 16.26 26.15
C SER A 350 -1.31 17.78 26.03
N ALA A 351 -1.21 18.33 24.80
CA ALA A 351 -1.30 19.76 24.56
C ALA A 351 -1.81 20.09 23.18
N LEU A 352 -2.58 21.17 23.07
CA LEU A 352 -2.92 21.78 21.80
C LEU A 352 -1.70 22.54 21.25
N VAL A 353 -1.32 22.24 20.01
CA VAL A 353 -0.36 23.03 19.25
C VAL A 353 -1.03 24.34 18.84
N TYR A 354 -2.28 24.22 18.34
CA TYR A 354 -3.20 25.34 18.19
C TYR A 354 -4.64 24.85 18.25
N SER A 355 -5.56 25.77 18.53
CA SER A 355 -7.01 25.55 18.45
C SER A 355 -7.73 26.86 18.19
N THR A 356 -8.68 26.88 17.28
CA THR A 356 -9.44 28.04 16.85
C THR A 356 -10.89 27.67 16.57
N TYR A 357 -11.83 28.57 16.82
CA TYR A 357 -13.15 28.50 16.21
C TYR A 357 -13.05 28.83 14.72
N LEU A 358 -14.08 28.48 13.98
CA LEU A 358 -14.32 28.90 12.62
C LEU A 358 -15.82 29.02 12.40
N GLY A 359 -16.37 30.21 12.46
CA GLY A 359 -17.79 30.42 12.31
C GLY A 359 -18.24 31.89 12.28
N GLY A 360 -19.51 32.09 11.95
CA GLY A 360 -20.18 33.37 11.93
C GLY A 360 -21.32 33.45 12.94
N SER A 361 -22.41 34.15 12.60
CA SER A 361 -23.55 34.34 13.48
C SER A 361 -24.60 33.25 13.45
N GLY A 362 -24.53 32.33 12.51
CA GLY A 362 -25.38 31.13 12.35
C GLY A 362 -24.75 29.86 12.88
N ASP A 363 -25.10 28.72 12.25
CA ASP A 363 -24.56 27.40 12.58
C ASP A 363 -23.54 26.96 11.55
N GLU A 364 -22.42 26.38 12.02
CA GLU A 364 -21.38 25.79 11.22
C GLU A 364 -21.16 24.30 11.54
N PHE A 365 -21.10 23.51 10.48
CA PHE A 365 -20.86 22.06 10.53
C PHE A 365 -19.58 21.74 9.75
N ALA A 366 -18.42 21.64 10.43
CA ALA A 366 -17.22 21.16 9.78
C ALA A 366 -17.22 19.64 9.72
N ASN A 367 -17.13 19.08 8.52
CA ASN A 367 -17.29 17.65 8.24
C ASN A 367 -15.97 16.97 7.83
N GLY A 368 -15.07 17.67 7.13
CA GLY A 368 -13.82 17.12 6.64
C GLY A 368 -12.60 17.98 6.96
N ILE A 369 -11.48 17.33 7.32
CA ILE A 369 -10.17 17.96 7.50
C ILE A 369 -9.07 17.13 6.89
N VAL A 370 -8.15 17.80 6.17
CA VAL A 370 -6.90 17.23 5.71
C VAL A 370 -5.75 18.21 5.95
N ALA A 371 -4.51 17.72 5.99
CA ALA A 371 -3.33 18.56 6.18
C ALA A 371 -2.35 18.35 5.03
N ASP A 372 -1.68 19.43 4.58
CA ASP A 372 -0.58 19.33 3.63
C ASP A 372 0.77 19.11 4.33
N ALA A 373 1.80 18.78 3.54
CA ALA A 373 3.15 18.54 4.06
C ALA A 373 3.78 19.79 4.71
N ALA A 374 3.27 20.98 4.41
CA ALA A 374 3.69 22.24 5.03
C ALA A 374 3.00 22.48 6.39
N GLY A 375 2.03 21.66 6.75
CA GLY A 375 1.29 21.73 8.01
C GLY A 375 0.08 22.66 7.97
N ASN A 376 -0.36 23.11 6.79
CA ASN A 376 -1.64 23.82 6.68
C ASN A 376 -2.79 22.82 6.83
N ALA A 377 -3.87 23.25 7.48
CA ALA A 377 -5.12 22.50 7.58
C ALA A 377 -6.15 23.00 6.56
N TYR A 378 -6.78 22.09 5.84
CA TYR A 378 -7.88 22.39 4.93
C TYR A 378 -9.14 21.78 5.51
N VAL A 379 -10.18 22.58 5.63
CA VAL A 379 -11.44 22.21 6.30
C VAL A 379 -12.61 22.55 5.37
N THR A 380 -13.59 21.67 5.36
CA THR A 380 -14.83 21.85 4.64
C THR A 380 -16.04 21.48 5.49
N GLY A 381 -17.18 22.01 5.11
CA GLY A 381 -18.45 21.79 5.80
C GLY A 381 -19.56 22.65 5.23
N SER A 382 -20.55 22.96 6.04
CA SER A 382 -21.64 23.88 5.71
C SER A 382 -21.76 25.01 6.73
N THR A 383 -22.26 26.17 6.30
CA THR A 383 -22.52 27.35 7.13
C THR A 383 -23.82 27.99 6.75
N THR A 384 -24.61 28.37 7.76
CA THR A 384 -25.79 29.23 7.59
C THR A 384 -25.49 30.72 7.83
N SER A 385 -24.22 31.06 8.07
CA SER A 385 -23.77 32.41 8.38
C SER A 385 -23.49 33.25 7.16
N ALA A 386 -24.20 34.31 6.93
CA ALA A 386 -23.87 35.32 5.92
C ALA A 386 -22.55 36.07 6.22
N ASP A 387 -22.10 36.07 7.48
CA ASP A 387 -20.85 36.69 7.96
C ASP A 387 -19.74 35.67 8.28
N PHE A 388 -19.81 34.44 7.70
CA PHE A 388 -18.74 33.44 7.84
C PHE A 388 -17.38 34.03 7.45
N PRO A 389 -16.30 33.70 8.17
CA PRO A 389 -14.97 34.22 7.90
C PRO A 389 -14.49 33.88 6.49
N LYS A 390 -14.28 34.88 5.66
CA LYS A 390 -13.77 34.79 4.30
C LYS A 390 -12.53 35.63 4.11
N THR A 391 -11.76 35.34 3.08
CA THR A 391 -10.53 36.08 2.72
C THR A 391 -10.74 36.92 1.46
N ASP A 392 -9.90 37.91 1.27
CA ASP A 392 -9.85 38.67 0.03
C ASP A 392 -9.53 37.74 -1.15
N GLY A 393 -10.24 37.94 -2.26
CA GLY A 393 -10.12 37.09 -3.44
C GLY A 393 -10.77 35.72 -3.35
N ALA A 394 -11.65 35.49 -2.37
CA ALA A 394 -12.46 34.28 -2.28
C ALA A 394 -13.20 34.00 -3.60
N LEU A 395 -13.28 32.72 -3.99
CA LEU A 395 -14.03 32.29 -5.17
C LEU A 395 -15.47 32.77 -5.12
N GLN A 396 -16.13 32.60 -3.96
CA GLN A 396 -17.48 33.05 -3.68
C GLN A 396 -17.44 33.87 -2.38
N PRO A 397 -17.46 35.23 -2.48
CA PRO A 397 -17.26 36.10 -1.33
C PRO A 397 -18.51 36.33 -0.48
N THR A 398 -19.68 35.87 -0.93
CA THR A 398 -20.99 36.02 -0.24
C THR A 398 -21.72 34.71 -0.25
N SER A 399 -22.45 34.43 0.84
CA SER A 399 -23.45 33.37 0.87
C SER A 399 -24.50 33.62 -0.22
N ALA A 400 -24.92 32.55 -0.90
CA ALA A 400 -25.89 32.61 -1.98
C ALA A 400 -27.24 32.01 -1.58
N GLY A 401 -27.25 31.11 -0.57
CA GLY A 401 -28.40 30.31 -0.16
C GLY A 401 -28.75 30.42 1.32
N GLU A 402 -29.54 29.45 1.79
CA GLU A 402 -29.90 29.26 3.19
C GLU A 402 -28.74 28.66 3.98
N ALA A 403 -28.11 27.61 3.44
CA ALA A 403 -26.83 27.09 3.87
C ALA A 403 -25.92 26.93 2.66
N ASP A 404 -24.64 27.32 2.78
CA ASP A 404 -23.63 27.12 1.75
C ASP A 404 -22.51 26.21 2.27
N ALA A 405 -21.95 25.38 1.40
CA ALA A 405 -20.68 24.74 1.68
C ALA A 405 -19.58 25.79 1.84
N PHE A 406 -18.55 25.49 2.60
CA PHE A 406 -17.36 26.31 2.72
C PHE A 406 -16.08 25.49 2.53
N VAL A 407 -15.03 26.17 2.08
CA VAL A 407 -13.67 25.62 2.01
C VAL A 407 -12.70 26.63 2.63
N SER A 408 -12.01 26.23 3.69
CA SER A 408 -11.06 27.09 4.41
C SER A 408 -9.71 26.43 4.55
N LYS A 409 -8.64 27.18 4.30
CA LYS A 409 -7.25 26.79 4.56
C LYS A 409 -6.70 27.63 5.69
N VAL A 410 -6.22 26.96 6.76
CA VAL A 410 -5.63 27.57 7.94
C VAL A 410 -4.11 27.35 7.91
N ASN A 411 -3.34 28.37 8.29
CA ASN A 411 -1.89 28.30 8.32
C ASN A 411 -1.37 27.27 9.37
N PRO A 412 -0.08 26.85 9.32
CA PRO A 412 0.45 25.81 10.20
C PRO A 412 0.43 26.16 11.70
N THR A 413 0.27 27.42 12.05
CA THR A 413 0.22 27.92 13.43
C THR A 413 -1.19 28.17 13.96
N GLY A 414 -2.22 28.00 13.13
CA GLY A 414 -3.63 28.22 13.52
C GLY A 414 -4.02 29.68 13.73
N THR A 415 -3.18 30.63 13.27
CA THR A 415 -3.31 32.06 13.58
C THR A 415 -4.00 32.86 12.48
N ALA A 416 -4.14 32.32 11.28
CA ALA A 416 -4.76 33.00 10.15
C ALA A 416 -5.37 32.03 9.13
N LEU A 417 -6.42 32.48 8.48
CA LEU A 417 -6.94 31.86 7.26
C LEU A 417 -6.02 32.25 6.09
N VAL A 418 -5.52 31.25 5.36
CA VAL A 418 -4.76 31.46 4.12
C VAL A 418 -5.72 31.81 2.99
N TYR A 419 -6.80 31.06 2.90
CA TYR A 419 -8.00 31.38 2.13
C TYR A 419 -9.25 30.79 2.80
N SER A 420 -10.38 31.38 2.53
CA SER A 420 -11.70 30.88 2.95
C SER A 420 -12.75 31.42 2.00
N THR A 421 -13.62 30.55 1.53
CA THR A 421 -14.65 30.82 0.53
C THR A 421 -15.93 30.04 0.79
N TYR A 422 -17.07 30.60 0.44
CA TYR A 422 -18.30 29.84 0.27
C TYR A 422 -18.24 29.04 -1.04
N LEU A 423 -19.12 28.07 -1.17
CA LEU A 423 -19.31 27.26 -2.37
C LEU A 423 -20.76 26.75 -2.38
N GLY A 424 -21.63 27.36 -3.14
CA GLY A 424 -23.02 26.97 -3.20
C GLY A 424 -23.85 27.81 -4.16
N GLY A 425 -25.14 27.50 -4.23
CA GLY A 425 -26.18 28.23 -4.96
C GLY A 425 -27.23 28.83 -4.05
N LYS A 426 -28.52 28.88 -4.47
CA LYS A 426 -29.59 29.61 -3.75
C LYS A 426 -30.28 28.80 -2.67
N LEU A 427 -30.07 27.50 -2.61
CA LEU A 427 -30.67 26.62 -1.60
C LEU A 427 -29.60 26.05 -0.69
N ASP A 428 -29.88 24.92 -0.05
CA ASP A 428 -28.94 24.28 0.86
C ASP A 428 -27.83 23.53 0.10
N ASP A 429 -26.59 23.86 0.47
CA ASP A 429 -25.37 23.23 -0.06
C ASP A 429 -24.46 22.83 1.10
N GLY A 430 -23.97 21.62 1.11
CA GLY A 430 -23.10 21.12 2.18
C GLY A 430 -21.95 20.29 1.63
N ALA A 431 -20.71 20.59 2.05
CA ALA A 431 -19.57 19.74 1.77
C ALA A 431 -19.33 18.74 2.91
N LEU A 432 -19.12 17.47 2.56
CA LEU A 432 -18.94 16.37 3.49
C LEU A 432 -17.48 15.88 3.49
N GLY A 433 -16.89 15.71 2.31
CA GLY A 433 -15.54 15.20 2.13
C GLY A 433 -14.58 16.19 1.49
N ILE A 434 -13.30 16.11 1.87
CA ILE A 434 -12.22 16.96 1.35
C ILE A 434 -10.94 16.14 1.17
N ALA A 435 -10.23 16.40 0.07
CA ALA A 435 -8.89 15.88 -0.20
C ALA A 435 -8.00 16.97 -0.80
N VAL A 436 -6.68 16.90 -0.57
CA VAL A 436 -5.69 17.84 -1.10
C VAL A 436 -4.60 17.08 -1.84
N ASP A 437 -4.18 17.60 -2.99
CA ASP A 437 -3.02 17.07 -3.72
C ASP A 437 -1.70 17.71 -3.27
N ASP A 438 -0.57 17.15 -3.74
CA ASP A 438 0.77 17.65 -3.44
C ASP A 438 1.01 19.10 -3.94
N ALA A 439 0.21 19.57 -4.91
CA ALA A 439 0.26 20.94 -5.41
C ALA A 439 -0.60 21.93 -4.58
N GLY A 440 -1.37 21.41 -3.61
CA GLY A 440 -2.25 22.21 -2.77
C GLY A 440 -3.63 22.48 -3.38
N SER A 441 -3.99 21.87 -4.51
CA SER A 441 -5.34 21.91 -5.07
C SER A 441 -6.25 21.02 -4.24
N VAL A 442 -7.49 21.46 -4.03
CA VAL A 442 -8.45 20.81 -3.13
C VAL A 442 -9.59 20.22 -3.93
N VAL A 443 -9.99 19.00 -3.62
CA VAL A 443 -11.23 18.41 -4.10
C VAL A 443 -12.19 18.29 -2.93
N VAL A 444 -13.40 18.77 -3.12
CA VAL A 444 -14.51 18.65 -2.17
C VAL A 444 -15.71 17.97 -2.79
N THR A 445 -16.46 17.24 -1.98
CA THR A 445 -17.70 16.57 -2.36
C THR A 445 -18.75 16.76 -1.28
N GLY A 446 -20.02 16.61 -1.63
CA GLY A 446 -21.13 16.77 -0.72
C GLY A 446 -22.46 16.72 -1.48
N TYR A 447 -23.44 17.48 -1.02
CA TYR A 447 -24.78 17.59 -1.59
C TYR A 447 -25.14 19.04 -1.93
N THR A 448 -26.03 19.21 -2.89
CA THR A 448 -26.62 20.49 -3.26
C THR A 448 -28.11 20.31 -3.57
N ASP A 449 -28.95 21.21 -3.05
CA ASP A 449 -30.32 21.37 -3.48
C ASP A 449 -30.46 22.50 -4.51
N SER A 450 -29.38 23.17 -4.82
CA SER A 450 -29.33 24.36 -5.66
C SER A 450 -29.27 24.02 -7.16
N THR A 451 -30.29 24.43 -7.92
CA THR A 451 -30.31 24.28 -9.37
C THR A 451 -29.27 25.15 -10.09
N ASP A 452 -28.70 26.13 -9.40
CA ASP A 452 -27.69 27.06 -9.87
C ASP A 452 -26.32 26.86 -9.22
N TYR A 453 -26.06 25.67 -8.63
CA TYR A 453 -24.76 25.31 -8.11
C TYR A 453 -23.64 25.54 -9.15
N PRO A 454 -22.49 26.13 -8.79
CA PRO A 454 -21.45 26.50 -9.73
C PRO A 454 -20.79 25.29 -10.38
N THR A 455 -21.07 25.06 -11.69
CA THR A 455 -20.46 23.99 -12.50
C THR A 455 -19.56 24.56 -13.61
N THR A 456 -18.55 23.81 -14.02
CA THR A 456 -17.67 24.19 -15.15
C THR A 456 -18.23 23.76 -16.51
N SER A 457 -17.75 24.39 -17.60
CA SER A 457 -18.25 24.08 -18.96
C SER A 457 -17.96 22.65 -19.40
N GLY A 458 -16.92 21.99 -18.84
CA GLY A 458 -16.54 20.60 -19.10
C GLY A 458 -17.12 19.58 -18.11
N ALA A 459 -18.05 19.96 -17.26
CA ALA A 459 -18.63 19.07 -16.26
C ALA A 459 -19.37 17.88 -16.90
N ASN A 460 -19.26 16.71 -16.27
CA ASN A 460 -19.99 15.51 -16.70
C ASN A 460 -21.50 15.68 -16.55
N GLN A 461 -21.95 16.36 -15.49
CA GLN A 461 -23.35 16.75 -15.27
C GLN A 461 -23.40 18.22 -14.85
N ARG A 462 -24.14 19.01 -15.60
CA ARG A 462 -24.34 20.46 -15.34
C ARG A 462 -25.76 20.79 -14.88
N ALA A 463 -26.70 19.96 -15.26
CA ALA A 463 -28.08 20.15 -14.93
C ALA A 463 -28.41 19.40 -13.65
N PHE A 464 -29.06 20.10 -12.72
CA PHE A 464 -29.62 19.51 -11.52
C PHE A 464 -30.65 18.44 -11.89
N GLY A 465 -30.52 17.25 -11.28
CA GLY A 465 -31.23 16.06 -11.73
C GLY A 465 -32.55 15.81 -11.02
N GLY A 466 -32.69 16.22 -9.73
CA GLY A 466 -33.83 15.75 -8.96
C GLY A 466 -34.13 16.48 -7.68
N GLN A 467 -34.16 15.78 -6.54
CA GLN A 467 -34.54 16.27 -5.22
C GLN A 467 -33.30 16.73 -4.41
N GLY A 468 -32.14 16.54 -4.90
CA GLY A 468 -30.83 16.86 -4.35
C GLY A 468 -29.79 16.12 -5.17
N ASP A 469 -28.71 16.76 -5.55
CA ASP A 469 -27.59 16.11 -6.27
C ASP A 469 -26.32 16.13 -5.42
N GLY A 470 -25.50 15.10 -5.53
CA GLY A 470 -24.12 15.16 -5.11
C GLY A 470 -23.33 16.13 -5.98
N PHE A 471 -22.22 16.63 -5.49
CA PHE A 471 -21.28 17.40 -6.29
C PHE A 471 -19.83 16.96 -6.08
N VAL A 472 -18.99 17.22 -7.07
CA VAL A 472 -17.53 17.11 -6.95
C VAL A 472 -16.90 18.37 -7.53
N THR A 473 -16.21 19.12 -6.69
CA THR A 473 -15.60 20.40 -7.06
C THR A 473 -14.11 20.40 -6.73
N ARG A 474 -13.26 20.73 -7.71
CA ARG A 474 -11.83 20.93 -7.52
C ARG A 474 -11.48 22.40 -7.63
N LEU A 475 -10.89 22.94 -6.55
CA LEU A 475 -10.35 24.30 -6.50
C LEU A 475 -8.86 24.28 -6.76
N ASN A 476 -8.34 25.37 -7.33
CA ASN A 476 -6.90 25.59 -7.43
C ASN A 476 -6.26 25.76 -6.04
N ALA A 477 -4.93 25.70 -5.95
CA ALA A 477 -4.18 25.79 -4.69
C ALA A 477 -4.39 27.12 -3.93
N ALA A 478 -4.80 28.20 -4.63
CA ALA A 478 -5.10 29.49 -4.04
C ALA A 478 -6.56 29.61 -3.52
N GLY A 479 -7.44 28.65 -3.81
CA GLY A 479 -8.85 28.70 -3.43
C GLY A 479 -9.68 29.75 -4.20
N THR A 480 -9.20 30.22 -5.35
CA THR A 480 -9.76 31.37 -6.09
C THR A 480 -10.49 31.01 -7.38
N THR A 481 -10.29 29.81 -7.91
CA THR A 481 -10.89 29.37 -9.18
C THR A 481 -11.25 27.89 -9.15
N LEU A 482 -12.31 27.54 -9.88
CA LEU A 482 -12.67 26.16 -10.17
C LEU A 482 -11.73 25.57 -11.23
N VAL A 483 -11.12 24.44 -10.93
CA VAL A 483 -10.41 23.61 -11.92
C VAL A 483 -11.44 22.77 -12.68
N TYR A 484 -12.31 22.09 -11.96
CA TYR A 484 -13.54 21.51 -12.46
C TYR A 484 -14.61 21.51 -11.36
N SER A 485 -15.86 21.49 -11.76
CA SER A 485 -16.99 21.31 -10.86
C SER A 485 -18.12 20.65 -11.61
N THR A 486 -18.65 19.54 -11.10
CA THR A 486 -19.69 18.72 -11.70
C THR A 486 -20.70 18.28 -10.65
N LEU A 487 -21.95 18.18 -11.04
CA LEU A 487 -22.97 17.46 -10.29
C LEU A 487 -22.81 15.95 -10.49
N VAL A 488 -23.34 15.18 -9.55
CA VAL A 488 -23.34 13.71 -9.54
C VAL A 488 -24.68 13.26 -8.98
N GLY A 489 -25.58 12.80 -9.83
CA GLY A 489 -26.90 12.41 -9.33
C GLY A 489 -27.85 11.95 -10.43
N GLY A 490 -29.08 11.81 -10.03
CA GLY A 490 -30.17 11.41 -10.89
C GLY A 490 -31.46 12.15 -10.56
N ASN A 491 -32.58 11.45 -10.44
CA ASN A 491 -33.91 12.11 -10.28
C ASN A 491 -34.42 12.13 -8.82
N ARG A 492 -33.61 11.71 -7.85
CA ARG A 492 -33.90 11.76 -6.40
C ARG A 492 -32.71 12.36 -5.66
N ALA A 493 -32.62 12.10 -4.35
CA ALA A 493 -31.52 12.58 -3.52
C ALA A 493 -30.25 11.77 -3.77
N ASP A 494 -29.14 12.46 -3.96
CA ASP A 494 -27.83 11.91 -4.16
C ASP A 494 -26.80 12.74 -3.37
N GLU A 495 -25.83 12.11 -2.74
CA GLU A 495 -24.78 12.81 -2.00
C GLU A 495 -23.42 12.12 -2.13
N GLY A 496 -22.37 12.90 -2.26
CA GLY A 496 -21.01 12.42 -2.17
C GLY A 496 -20.51 12.55 -0.74
N ASP A 497 -20.39 11.43 -0.02
CA ASP A 497 -20.05 11.44 1.40
C ASP A 497 -18.57 11.70 1.66
N TRP A 498 -17.68 11.10 0.85
CA TRP A 498 -16.23 11.22 1.02
C TRP A 498 -15.46 11.27 -0.30
N VAL A 499 -14.30 11.90 -0.25
CA VAL A 499 -13.36 11.94 -1.38
C VAL A 499 -11.93 11.63 -0.93
N VAL A 500 -11.22 10.83 -1.72
CA VAL A 500 -9.79 10.56 -1.55
C VAL A 500 -9.08 10.66 -2.90
N LEU A 501 -7.82 11.10 -2.90
CA LEU A 501 -6.98 11.22 -4.09
C LEU A 501 -5.93 10.10 -4.15
N ASP A 502 -5.69 9.57 -5.34
CA ASP A 502 -4.48 8.78 -5.58
C ASP A 502 -3.28 9.70 -5.94
N ARG A 503 -2.09 9.13 -6.01
CA ARG A 503 -0.86 9.87 -6.35
C ARG A 503 -0.87 10.49 -7.76
N SER A 504 -1.75 10.02 -8.63
CA SER A 504 -1.93 10.57 -9.99
C SER A 504 -2.93 11.73 -10.01
N GLY A 505 -3.54 12.06 -8.87
CA GLY A 505 -4.54 13.11 -8.72
C GLY A 505 -5.94 12.71 -9.17
N ASN A 506 -6.20 11.40 -9.39
CA ASN A 506 -7.56 10.92 -9.59
C ASN A 506 -8.34 11.02 -8.28
N ALA A 507 -9.59 11.49 -8.37
CA ALA A 507 -10.50 11.58 -7.24
C ALA A 507 -11.42 10.35 -7.19
N TYR A 508 -11.45 9.71 -6.02
CA TYR A 508 -12.37 8.61 -5.74
C TYR A 508 -13.42 9.12 -4.75
N ILE A 509 -14.67 9.05 -5.12
CA ILE A 509 -15.81 9.52 -4.35
C ILE A 509 -16.63 8.31 -3.94
N THR A 510 -16.97 8.23 -2.67
CA THR A 510 -17.97 7.31 -2.13
C THR A 510 -19.17 8.12 -1.71
N GLY A 511 -20.36 7.53 -1.75
CA GLY A 511 -21.56 8.26 -1.44
C GLY A 511 -22.80 7.37 -1.46
N THR A 512 -23.94 8.04 -1.35
CA THR A 512 -25.27 7.44 -1.26
C THR A 512 -26.14 7.99 -2.38
N THR A 513 -26.97 7.15 -3.01
CA THR A 513 -27.89 7.53 -4.07
C THR A 513 -29.25 6.87 -3.90
N ALA A 514 -30.32 7.68 -3.96
CA ALA A 514 -31.68 7.22 -4.09
C ALA A 514 -32.13 7.13 -5.57
N SER A 515 -31.32 7.56 -6.49
CA SER A 515 -31.66 7.76 -7.90
C SER A 515 -31.52 6.49 -8.73
N ARG A 516 -32.64 5.90 -9.13
CA ARG A 516 -32.64 4.69 -9.98
C ARG A 516 -32.07 4.90 -11.37
N ASN A 517 -31.98 6.15 -11.82
CA ASN A 517 -31.30 6.56 -13.05
C ASN A 517 -29.90 7.11 -12.82
N PHE A 518 -29.28 6.82 -11.66
CA PHE A 518 -27.88 7.16 -11.40
C PHE A 518 -26.98 6.63 -12.51
N VAL A 519 -26.07 7.48 -13.00
CA VAL A 519 -25.26 7.17 -14.20
C VAL A 519 -24.10 6.27 -13.82
N THR A 520 -24.12 5.03 -14.31
CA THR A 520 -23.03 4.06 -14.16
C THR A 520 -22.29 3.83 -15.48
N THR A 521 -21.00 3.45 -15.39
CA THR A 521 -20.20 3.15 -16.56
C THR A 521 -20.49 1.76 -17.15
N PRO A 522 -20.21 1.50 -18.45
CA PRO A 522 -20.47 0.20 -19.07
C PRO A 522 -19.80 -1.00 -18.41
N ALA A 523 -18.65 -0.80 -17.74
CA ALA A 523 -17.90 -1.84 -17.04
C ALA A 523 -18.17 -1.87 -15.52
N ALA A 524 -19.15 -1.11 -15.01
CA ALA A 524 -19.48 -1.04 -13.59
C ALA A 524 -19.74 -2.42 -12.98
N TYR A 525 -19.31 -2.62 -11.74
CA TYR A 525 -19.63 -3.81 -10.96
C TYR A 525 -21.14 -4.03 -10.82
N GLN A 526 -21.87 -2.97 -10.45
CA GLN A 526 -23.34 -2.97 -10.37
C GLN A 526 -23.87 -1.75 -11.13
N LYS A 527 -24.79 -2.00 -12.08
CA LYS A 527 -25.32 -0.97 -13.00
C LYS A 527 -26.68 -0.45 -12.60
N THR A 528 -27.41 -1.24 -11.84
CA THR A 528 -28.80 -0.95 -11.47
C THR A 528 -29.02 -1.31 -10.02
N PHE A 529 -29.94 -0.63 -9.40
CA PHE A 529 -30.42 -0.96 -8.07
C PHE A 529 -30.93 -2.39 -7.98
N ARG A 530 -30.66 -3.03 -6.86
CA ARG A 530 -31.27 -4.34 -6.52
C ARG A 530 -32.51 -4.18 -5.66
N ILE A 531 -32.73 -3.01 -5.12
CA ILE A 531 -33.84 -2.67 -4.21
C ILE A 531 -35.17 -2.69 -4.95
N PRO A 532 -36.26 -3.31 -4.40
CA PRO A 532 -37.62 -3.17 -4.90
C PRO A 532 -38.11 -1.72 -4.85
N ALA A 533 -39.06 -1.34 -5.70
CA ALA A 533 -39.61 0.02 -5.72
C ALA A 533 -40.21 0.41 -4.34
N GLY A 534 -39.77 1.55 -3.80
CA GLY A 534 -40.25 2.11 -2.52
C GLY A 534 -39.33 1.96 -1.33
N LYS A 535 -38.12 1.38 -1.51
CA LYS A 535 -36.95 1.46 -0.61
C LYS A 535 -35.81 2.14 -1.36
N ASP A 536 -34.89 2.81 -0.70
CA ASP A 536 -34.49 4.06 -1.26
C ASP A 536 -33.01 4.22 -1.59
N ASP A 537 -32.02 3.66 -0.85
CA ASP A 537 -30.63 4.10 -0.99
C ASP A 537 -29.64 2.95 -1.31
N ASP A 538 -28.83 3.11 -2.36
CA ASP A 538 -27.63 2.31 -2.60
C ASP A 538 -26.37 3.14 -2.38
N ALA A 539 -25.30 2.54 -1.90
CA ALA A 539 -23.98 3.16 -1.95
C ALA A 539 -23.48 3.23 -3.40
N PHE A 540 -22.66 4.22 -3.69
CA PHE A 540 -21.96 4.30 -4.98
C PHE A 540 -20.46 4.56 -4.82
N ALA A 541 -19.70 4.24 -5.87
CA ALA A 541 -18.32 4.60 -6.03
C ALA A 541 -18.08 5.24 -7.41
N LEU A 542 -17.47 6.42 -7.41
CA LEU A 542 -17.15 7.20 -8.61
C LEU A 542 -15.66 7.52 -8.61
N LYS A 543 -15.00 7.36 -9.75
CA LYS A 543 -13.64 7.82 -9.98
C LYS A 543 -13.60 8.83 -11.09
N LEU A 544 -13.01 10.01 -10.81
CA LEU A 544 -12.73 11.06 -11.77
C LEU A 544 -11.22 11.16 -12.01
N ASP A 545 -10.82 11.46 -13.23
CA ASP A 545 -9.44 11.82 -13.55
C ASP A 545 -9.09 13.25 -13.06
N PRO A 546 -7.83 13.68 -13.14
CA PRO A 546 -7.42 15.03 -12.69
C PRO A 546 -8.10 16.18 -13.45
N ALA A 547 -8.67 15.94 -14.62
CA ALA A 547 -9.44 16.92 -15.41
C ALA A 547 -10.94 16.91 -15.10
N GLY A 548 -11.39 15.96 -14.26
CA GLY A 548 -12.79 15.81 -13.85
C GLY A 548 -13.61 14.86 -14.73
N ALA A 549 -12.99 14.14 -15.70
CA ALA A 549 -13.71 13.16 -16.51
C ALA A 549 -13.96 11.86 -15.74
N VAL A 550 -15.12 11.23 -15.96
CA VAL A 550 -15.49 9.96 -15.29
C VAL A 550 -14.62 8.82 -15.83
N VAL A 551 -13.85 8.17 -14.95
CA VAL A 551 -13.10 6.95 -15.22
C VAL A 551 -14.00 5.73 -15.01
N TYR A 552 -14.67 5.65 -13.87
CA TYR A 552 -15.73 4.68 -13.61
C TYR A 552 -16.79 5.25 -12.65
N SER A 553 -17.97 4.68 -12.72
CA SER A 553 -19.08 4.92 -11.78
C SER A 553 -19.84 3.61 -11.61
N THR A 554 -20.06 3.17 -10.37
CA THR A 554 -20.74 1.92 -10.02
C THR A 554 -21.58 2.07 -8.77
N LEU A 555 -22.68 1.33 -8.72
CA LEU A 555 -23.44 1.11 -7.49
C LEU A 555 -22.81 -0.02 -6.65
N LEU A 556 -23.15 -0.06 -5.38
CA LEU A 556 -22.76 -1.08 -4.43
C LEU A 556 -23.90 -1.26 -3.41
N GLY A 557 -24.79 -2.20 -3.66
CA GLY A 557 -25.95 -2.41 -2.80
C GLY A 557 -26.57 -3.81 -2.92
N GLY A 558 -27.51 -4.07 -2.02
CA GLY A 558 -28.29 -5.29 -1.94
C GLY A 558 -29.79 -5.03 -2.13
N SER A 559 -30.64 -5.70 -1.34
CA SER A 559 -32.09 -5.60 -1.45
C SER A 559 -32.75 -4.60 -0.48
N ASN A 560 -31.97 -3.90 0.35
CA ASN A 560 -32.41 -2.86 1.28
C ASN A 560 -31.44 -1.67 1.19
N ASP A 561 -31.48 -0.75 2.18
CA ASP A 561 -30.73 0.50 2.15
C ASP A 561 -29.26 0.31 2.49
N GLU A 562 -28.40 1.00 1.74
CA GLU A 562 -26.97 1.06 1.88
C GLU A 562 -26.45 2.49 1.82
N THR A 563 -25.41 2.76 2.61
CA THR A 563 -24.66 4.02 2.57
C THR A 563 -23.18 3.75 2.36
N GLY A 564 -22.48 4.63 1.64
CA GLY A 564 -21.04 4.54 1.40
C GLY A 564 -20.29 5.71 2.07
N TYR A 565 -20.28 5.76 3.41
CA TYR A 565 -19.83 6.93 4.18
C TYR A 565 -18.38 7.34 3.96
N PHE A 566 -17.47 6.39 3.78
CA PHE A 566 -16.05 6.72 3.75
C PHE A 566 -15.26 5.82 2.81
N GLY A 567 -14.25 6.39 2.15
CA GLY A 567 -13.36 5.67 1.24
C GLY A 567 -11.88 5.90 1.54
N ALA A 568 -11.07 4.88 1.28
CA ALA A 568 -9.61 4.96 1.25
C ALA A 568 -9.06 4.23 0.04
N VAL A 569 -7.96 4.71 -0.56
CA VAL A 569 -7.38 4.10 -1.76
C VAL A 569 -5.99 3.55 -1.45
N ASP A 570 -5.72 2.31 -1.88
CA ASP A 570 -4.38 1.75 -1.78
C ASP A 570 -3.49 2.21 -2.94
N THR A 571 -2.19 1.94 -2.83
CA THR A 571 -1.21 2.32 -3.85
C THR A 571 -1.41 1.65 -5.21
N ALA A 572 -2.22 0.58 -5.27
CA ALA A 572 -2.61 -0.09 -6.51
C ALA A 572 -3.87 0.53 -7.15
N GLY A 573 -4.49 1.53 -6.50
CA GLY A 573 -5.72 2.17 -6.96
C GLY A 573 -6.98 1.38 -6.60
N ASN A 574 -6.89 0.38 -5.70
CA ASN A 574 -8.10 -0.27 -5.19
C ASN A 574 -8.76 0.65 -4.16
N LEU A 575 -10.08 0.81 -4.28
CA LEU A 575 -10.88 1.60 -3.34
C LEU A 575 -11.44 0.71 -2.25
N PHE A 576 -11.20 1.08 -0.99
CA PHE A 576 -11.84 0.50 0.18
C PHE A 576 -12.98 1.40 0.60
N ILE A 577 -14.16 0.82 0.83
CA ILE A 577 -15.39 1.52 1.16
C ILE A 577 -15.94 0.94 2.45
N THR A 578 -16.34 1.79 3.38
CA THR A 578 -17.10 1.41 4.57
C THR A 578 -18.37 2.24 4.68
N GLY A 579 -19.34 1.71 5.36
CA GLY A 579 -20.63 2.34 5.57
C GLY A 579 -21.55 1.42 6.35
N PHE A 580 -22.80 1.48 6.02
CA PHE A 580 -23.88 0.75 6.66
C PHE A 580 -24.71 0.00 5.63
N THR A 581 -25.18 -1.20 5.96
CA THR A 581 -26.10 -1.98 5.12
C THR A 581 -27.18 -2.67 5.94
N ASN A 582 -28.39 -2.61 5.44
CA ASN A 582 -29.53 -3.41 5.92
C ASN A 582 -29.72 -4.70 5.09
N SER A 583 -28.90 -4.93 4.09
CA SER A 583 -29.06 -6.03 3.15
C SER A 583 -28.30 -7.27 3.58
N GLN A 584 -28.99 -8.36 3.82
CA GLN A 584 -28.38 -9.68 3.98
C GLN A 584 -27.65 -10.15 2.72
N ASP A 585 -28.11 -9.73 1.55
CA ASP A 585 -27.56 -10.02 0.22
C ASP A 585 -26.61 -8.95 -0.33
N PHE A 586 -26.13 -8.06 0.56
CA PHE A 586 -25.07 -7.10 0.20
C PHE A 586 -23.90 -7.83 -0.46
N PRO A 587 -23.28 -7.25 -1.51
CA PRO A 587 -22.23 -7.93 -2.25
C PRO A 587 -21.11 -8.43 -1.35
N GLN A 588 -20.90 -9.74 -1.31
CA GLN A 588 -19.85 -10.38 -0.52
C GLN A 588 -18.80 -11.04 -1.42
N SER A 589 -17.55 -10.88 -1.06
CA SER A 589 -16.43 -11.59 -1.66
C SER A 589 -15.41 -11.89 -0.56
N ARG A 590 -15.19 -13.18 -0.29
CA ARG A 590 -14.30 -13.65 0.78
C ARG A 590 -14.72 -13.15 2.17
N PRO A 591 -15.99 -13.29 2.56
CA PRO A 591 -16.47 -12.73 3.81
C PRO A 591 -15.74 -13.32 5.01
N ARG A 592 -15.27 -12.46 5.91
CA ARG A 592 -14.72 -12.85 7.21
C ARG A 592 -15.80 -12.93 8.27
N GLN A 593 -16.92 -12.27 8.01
CA GLN A 593 -18.10 -12.24 8.86
C GLN A 593 -19.36 -12.27 8.00
N LEU A 594 -20.39 -12.96 8.47
CA LEU A 594 -21.72 -12.97 7.88
C LEU A 594 -22.58 -11.83 8.47
N TYR A 595 -23.68 -11.52 7.80
CA TYR A 595 -24.71 -10.61 8.31
C TYR A 595 -25.39 -11.21 9.54
N PHE A 596 -25.41 -10.45 10.65
CA PHE A 596 -26.05 -10.88 11.88
C PHE A 596 -27.41 -10.24 12.15
N GLY A 597 -27.80 -9.22 11.40
CA GLY A 597 -29.07 -8.53 11.49
C GLY A 597 -28.97 -7.20 12.26
N GLY A 598 -30.05 -6.41 12.25
CA GLY A 598 -30.09 -5.09 12.90
C GLY A 598 -29.44 -3.97 12.11
N GLY A 599 -28.81 -4.29 10.99
CA GLY A 599 -27.99 -3.40 10.19
C GLY A 599 -26.52 -3.49 10.60
N ASP A 600 -25.65 -3.85 9.66
CA ASP A 600 -24.22 -4.06 9.90
C ASP A 600 -23.37 -3.02 9.18
N ALA A 601 -22.23 -2.64 9.76
CA ALA A 601 -21.15 -2.01 9.03
C ALA A 601 -20.57 -3.01 8.01
N TYR A 602 -19.91 -2.50 6.98
CA TYR A 602 -19.22 -3.32 5.99
C TYR A 602 -17.87 -2.76 5.62
N LEU A 603 -17.01 -3.60 5.07
CA LEU A 603 -15.78 -3.20 4.39
C LEU A 603 -15.74 -3.89 3.04
N THR A 604 -15.70 -3.09 1.96
CA THR A 604 -15.60 -3.59 0.58
C THR A 604 -14.36 -3.04 -0.09
N LYS A 605 -13.59 -3.91 -0.76
CA LYS A 605 -12.46 -3.54 -1.61
C LYS A 605 -12.84 -3.71 -3.08
N LEU A 606 -12.87 -2.61 -3.81
CA LEU A 606 -13.18 -2.54 -5.24
C LEU A 606 -11.89 -2.42 -6.06
N ASP A 607 -11.82 -3.07 -7.21
CA ASP A 607 -10.67 -3.01 -8.11
C ASP A 607 -10.47 -1.60 -8.72
N PRO A 608 -9.29 -1.27 -9.31
CA PRO A 608 -9.01 0.05 -9.85
C PRO A 608 -9.90 0.48 -11.02
N THR A 609 -10.63 -0.46 -11.63
CA THR A 609 -11.52 -0.23 -12.78
C THR A 609 -13.00 -0.11 -12.39
N GLY A 610 -13.33 -0.30 -11.10
CA GLY A 610 -14.71 -0.25 -10.61
C GLY A 610 -15.58 -1.42 -11.07
N SER A 611 -14.98 -2.50 -11.59
CA SER A 611 -15.70 -3.61 -12.23
C SER A 611 -15.78 -4.88 -11.38
N THR A 612 -14.98 -4.97 -10.31
CA THR A 612 -14.86 -6.21 -9.52
C THR A 612 -14.73 -5.91 -8.03
N VAL A 613 -15.57 -6.52 -7.21
CA VAL A 613 -15.39 -6.57 -5.76
C VAL A 613 -14.33 -7.64 -5.44
N LEU A 614 -13.16 -7.19 -5.00
CA LEU A 614 -12.01 -8.05 -4.67
C LEU A 614 -12.17 -8.71 -3.31
N ASP A 615 -12.75 -7.99 -2.35
CA ASP A 615 -13.01 -8.41 -0.98
C ASP A 615 -14.21 -7.64 -0.45
N SER A 616 -15.09 -8.30 0.32
CA SER A 616 -16.22 -7.64 0.97
C SER A 616 -16.71 -8.48 2.14
N THR A 617 -16.88 -7.85 3.31
CA THR A 617 -17.26 -8.50 4.56
C THR A 617 -18.11 -7.57 5.41
N PHE A 618 -19.03 -8.12 6.19
CA PHE A 618 -19.70 -7.37 7.26
C PHE A 618 -18.79 -7.15 8.47
N VAL A 619 -19.13 -6.17 9.29
CA VAL A 619 -18.48 -5.84 10.56
C VAL A 619 -19.58 -5.49 11.55
N GLY A 620 -19.92 -6.39 12.46
CA GLY A 620 -21.02 -6.09 13.37
C GLY A 620 -21.42 -7.27 14.25
N GLY A 621 -22.59 -7.13 14.83
CA GLY A 621 -23.26 -8.11 15.67
C GLY A 621 -24.77 -8.17 15.38
N THR A 622 -25.61 -8.45 16.38
CA THR A 622 -27.04 -8.64 16.17
C THR A 622 -27.88 -7.36 16.23
N LEU A 623 -27.28 -6.24 16.54
CA LEU A 623 -27.93 -4.93 16.60
C LEU A 623 -27.25 -3.96 15.62
N LEU A 624 -27.58 -2.65 15.70
CA LEU A 624 -27.07 -1.63 14.81
C LEU A 624 -25.54 -1.46 14.94
N ASP A 625 -24.85 -1.63 13.82
CA ASP A 625 -23.42 -1.40 13.67
C ASP A 625 -23.18 -0.49 12.46
N GLN A 626 -22.44 0.59 12.63
CA GLN A 626 -22.16 1.56 11.56
C GLN A 626 -20.66 1.74 11.38
N GLY A 627 -20.19 1.60 10.14
CA GLY A 627 -18.81 1.88 9.76
C GLY A 627 -18.67 3.32 9.27
N ASN A 628 -18.11 4.20 10.12
CA ASN A 628 -18.08 5.65 9.87
C ASN A 628 -16.83 6.09 9.11
N ALA A 629 -15.70 5.39 9.28
CA ALA A 629 -14.46 5.74 8.56
C ALA A 629 -13.55 4.51 8.34
N VAL A 630 -12.72 4.58 7.29
CA VAL A 630 -11.68 3.60 6.98
C VAL A 630 -10.36 4.28 6.66
N ALA A 631 -9.26 3.76 7.19
CA ALA A 631 -7.89 4.18 6.85
C ALA A 631 -7.03 2.97 6.50
N LEU A 632 -5.99 3.19 5.72
CA LEU A 632 -5.02 2.14 5.34
C LEU A 632 -3.66 2.44 5.98
N ASP A 633 -2.99 1.41 6.48
CA ASP A 633 -1.58 1.53 6.84
C ASP A 633 -0.67 1.28 5.63
N SER A 634 0.63 1.52 5.79
CA SER A 634 1.63 1.35 4.74
C SER A 634 1.75 -0.10 4.24
N THR A 635 1.19 -1.08 4.94
CA THR A 635 1.16 -2.49 4.56
C THR A 635 -0.10 -2.85 3.76
N GLY A 636 -1.05 -1.91 3.63
CA GLY A 636 -2.35 -2.10 3.00
C GLY A 636 -3.39 -2.74 3.92
N ALA A 637 -3.14 -2.84 5.25
CA ALA A 637 -4.17 -3.23 6.19
C ALA A 637 -5.20 -2.11 6.34
N ALA A 638 -6.49 -2.46 6.38
CA ALA A 638 -7.59 -1.53 6.54
C ALA A 638 -8.09 -1.48 7.98
N TYR A 639 -8.27 -0.28 8.50
CA TYR A 639 -8.79 -0.01 9.82
C TYR A 639 -10.16 0.63 9.67
N VAL A 640 -11.20 -0.07 10.08
CA VAL A 640 -12.58 0.41 10.08
C VAL A 640 -12.95 0.84 11.49
N VAL A 641 -13.48 2.03 11.63
CA VAL A 641 -14.04 2.54 12.90
C VAL A 641 -15.50 2.92 12.74
N GLY A 642 -16.19 2.90 13.85
CA GLY A 642 -17.59 3.25 13.85
C GLY A 642 -18.23 3.14 15.24
N SER A 643 -19.50 2.76 15.28
CA SER A 643 -20.23 2.50 16.52
C SER A 643 -20.98 1.19 16.46
N SER A 644 -21.11 0.50 17.60
CA SER A 644 -21.81 -0.76 17.75
C SER A 644 -22.75 -0.72 18.96
N GLU A 645 -23.97 -1.22 18.79
CA GLU A 645 -24.94 -1.50 19.85
C GLU A 645 -24.99 -2.98 20.22
N ALA A 646 -24.21 -3.81 19.50
CA ALA A 646 -24.30 -5.26 19.61
C ALA A 646 -23.45 -5.81 20.75
N ALA A 647 -24.09 -6.38 21.76
CA ALA A 647 -23.38 -7.06 22.86
C ALA A 647 -22.51 -8.26 22.42
N ASN A 648 -22.80 -8.81 21.24
CA ASN A 648 -22.04 -9.89 20.60
C ASN A 648 -21.11 -9.38 19.48
N PHE A 649 -20.77 -8.10 19.45
CA PHE A 649 -19.78 -7.54 18.54
C PHE A 649 -18.47 -8.35 18.62
N ILE A 650 -17.90 -8.72 17.46
CA ILE A 650 -16.72 -9.59 17.43
C ILE A 650 -15.49 -8.81 17.78
N THR A 651 -14.93 -9.09 18.95
CA THR A 651 -13.63 -8.58 19.41
C THR A 651 -12.58 -9.69 19.40
N THR A 652 -11.33 -9.31 19.23
CA THR A 652 -10.20 -10.24 19.28
C THR A 652 -9.67 -10.37 20.69
N GLN A 653 -8.99 -11.47 20.99
CA GLN A 653 -8.31 -11.63 22.26
C GLN A 653 -7.17 -10.60 22.38
N GLY A 654 -6.98 -10.07 23.60
CA GLY A 654 -6.04 -8.98 23.83
C GLY A 654 -6.53 -7.64 23.32
N ALA A 655 -7.78 -7.55 22.85
CA ALA A 655 -8.46 -6.30 22.57
C ALA A 655 -8.40 -5.37 23.78
N PHE A 656 -8.27 -4.07 23.55
CA PHE A 656 -8.35 -3.08 24.62
C PHE A 656 -9.65 -3.24 25.43
N GLN A 657 -10.77 -3.42 24.74
CA GLN A 657 -12.08 -3.67 25.34
C GLN A 657 -12.82 -4.75 24.55
N ASN A 658 -13.35 -5.75 25.26
CA ASN A 658 -14.00 -6.92 24.64
C ASN A 658 -15.51 -7.03 24.91
N ARG A 659 -16.10 -6.06 25.59
CA ARG A 659 -17.55 -5.98 25.85
C ARG A 659 -17.98 -4.53 25.80
N LEU A 660 -19.27 -4.30 25.47
CA LEU A 660 -19.87 -2.98 25.59
C LEU A 660 -19.78 -2.47 27.02
N GLY A 661 -19.39 -1.20 27.17
CA GLY A 661 -19.41 -0.48 28.44
C GLY A 661 -20.77 0.16 28.71
N GLY A 662 -21.41 0.66 27.61
CA GLY A 662 -22.70 1.29 27.58
C GLY A 662 -23.72 0.59 26.69
N THR A 663 -24.67 1.37 26.14
CA THR A 663 -25.65 0.87 25.17
C THR A 663 -25.10 0.95 23.73
N ARG A 664 -24.09 1.81 23.48
CA ARG A 664 -23.39 1.97 22.20
C ARG A 664 -21.94 2.34 22.49
N ASP A 665 -21.01 1.57 21.97
CA ASP A 665 -19.59 1.88 22.03
C ASP A 665 -19.01 2.14 20.64
N ALA A 666 -17.96 2.94 20.57
CA ALA A 666 -17.11 2.99 19.40
C ALA A 666 -16.41 1.64 19.20
N PHE A 667 -16.08 1.31 17.96
CA PHE A 667 -15.24 0.15 17.64
C PHE A 667 -14.10 0.53 16.69
N ILE A 668 -13.06 -0.30 16.70
CA ILE A 668 -12.04 -0.33 15.66
C ILE A 668 -11.70 -1.78 15.30
N THR A 669 -11.78 -2.10 14.02
CA THR A 669 -11.43 -3.41 13.46
C THR A 669 -10.35 -3.26 12.40
N LYS A 670 -9.23 -3.95 12.58
CA LYS A 670 -8.12 -4.02 11.62
C LYS A 670 -8.26 -5.27 10.77
N PHE A 671 -8.36 -5.09 9.48
CA PHE A 671 -8.37 -6.14 8.47
C PHE A 671 -6.99 -6.24 7.82
N MET A 672 -6.39 -7.41 7.91
CA MET A 672 -5.14 -7.68 7.23
C MET A 672 -5.43 -8.07 5.78
N TYR A 673 -4.81 -7.37 4.86
CA TYR A 673 -4.74 -7.78 3.47
C TYR A 673 -3.30 -8.23 3.20
N PRO A 674 -3.08 -9.42 2.59
CA PRO A 674 -1.76 -9.72 2.09
C PRO A 674 -1.37 -8.53 1.19
N PRO A 675 -0.12 -8.06 1.24
CA PRO A 675 0.28 -6.98 0.37
C PRO A 675 -0.16 -7.37 -1.03
N SER A 676 -0.94 -6.52 -1.69
CA SER A 676 -1.10 -6.60 -3.13
C SER A 676 0.33 -6.70 -3.63
N GLN A 677 0.67 -7.73 -4.40
CA GLN A 677 1.98 -7.80 -5.04
C GLN A 677 2.00 -6.67 -6.06
N GLN A 678 2.19 -5.45 -5.56
CA GLN A 678 2.36 -4.30 -6.43
C GLN A 678 3.74 -4.46 -7.02
N ILE A 679 3.77 -4.74 -8.30
CA ILE A 679 5.03 -4.76 -9.05
C ILE A 679 5.48 -3.32 -9.18
N SER A 680 6.56 -2.98 -8.51
CA SER A 680 7.18 -1.66 -8.62
C SER A 680 8.36 -1.74 -9.57
N LEU A 681 8.33 -0.99 -10.66
CA LEU A 681 9.48 -0.79 -11.54
C LEU A 681 10.33 0.36 -11.01
N HIS A 682 11.62 0.08 -10.78
CA HIS A 682 12.58 1.06 -10.28
C HIS A 682 13.43 1.65 -11.40
N ALA A 683 13.87 0.82 -12.36
CA ALA A 683 14.68 1.25 -13.49
C ALA A 683 14.59 0.28 -14.68
N VAL A 684 14.71 0.83 -15.88
CA VAL A 684 14.98 0.10 -17.13
C VAL A 684 16.25 0.66 -17.70
N VAL A 685 17.26 -0.20 -17.86
CA VAL A 685 18.61 0.21 -18.24
C VAL A 685 19.17 -0.72 -19.32
N ASN A 686 20.11 -0.23 -20.08
CA ASN A 686 20.88 -1.08 -21.02
C ASN A 686 21.66 -2.15 -20.25
N ALA A 687 21.54 -3.42 -20.65
CA ALA A 687 22.12 -4.54 -19.92
C ALA A 687 23.67 -4.59 -19.95
N ALA A 688 24.30 -3.88 -20.88
CA ALA A 688 25.76 -3.88 -21.01
C ALA A 688 26.44 -2.81 -20.14
N ASN A 689 25.79 -1.65 -19.87
CA ASN A 689 26.43 -0.56 -19.12
C ASN A 689 25.58 0.02 -17.97
N TYR A 690 24.38 -0.55 -17.73
CA TYR A 690 23.42 -0.13 -16.69
C TYR A 690 23.00 1.34 -16.76
N ARG A 691 23.04 1.96 -17.94
CA ARG A 691 22.54 3.33 -18.13
C ARG A 691 21.10 3.31 -18.66
N GLY A 692 20.26 4.16 -18.08
CA GLY A 692 18.89 4.40 -18.50
C GLY A 692 18.75 5.65 -19.37
N GLY A 693 17.50 6.01 -19.68
CA GLY A 693 17.13 7.23 -20.40
C GLY A 693 16.41 6.97 -21.72
N SER A 694 16.87 6.05 -22.53
CA SER A 694 16.20 5.59 -23.76
C SER A 694 16.50 4.13 -24.04
N VAL A 695 15.63 3.50 -24.84
CA VAL A 695 15.84 2.14 -25.37
C VAL A 695 15.88 2.15 -26.89
N ALA A 696 16.54 1.15 -27.48
CA ALA A 696 16.57 0.96 -28.93
C ALA A 696 15.90 -0.36 -29.33
N PRO A 697 15.34 -0.49 -30.55
CA PRO A 697 14.83 -1.75 -31.07
C PRO A 697 15.87 -2.86 -31.00
N GLY A 698 15.52 -4.03 -30.47
CA GLY A 698 16.43 -5.15 -30.27
C GLY A 698 17.44 -4.97 -29.13
N GLU A 699 17.42 -3.91 -28.38
CA GLU A 699 18.32 -3.72 -27.22
C GLU A 699 18.07 -4.76 -26.14
N ILE A 700 19.14 -5.30 -25.56
CA ILE A 700 19.02 -6.07 -24.33
C ILE A 700 19.00 -5.10 -23.15
N VAL A 701 17.92 -5.12 -22.38
CA VAL A 701 17.72 -4.28 -21.20
C VAL A 701 17.71 -5.11 -19.92
N THR A 702 18.14 -4.50 -18.83
CA THR A 702 17.92 -4.98 -17.47
C THR A 702 16.86 -4.11 -16.80
N ILE A 703 15.89 -4.76 -16.20
CA ILE A 703 14.76 -4.14 -15.50
C ILE A 703 14.91 -4.45 -14.03
N PHE A 704 14.95 -3.42 -13.19
CA PHE A 704 14.94 -3.52 -11.74
C PHE A 704 13.55 -3.19 -11.21
N GLY A 705 13.10 -3.96 -10.23
CA GLY A 705 11.80 -3.79 -9.62
C GLY A 705 11.57 -4.77 -8.49
N SER A 706 10.40 -4.74 -7.85
CA SER A 706 10.05 -5.69 -6.79
C SER A 706 8.53 -5.80 -6.62
N PRO A 707 7.98 -7.01 -6.47
CA PRO A 707 8.51 -8.28 -6.95
C PRO A 707 8.20 -8.43 -8.46
N ILE A 708 9.21 -8.51 -9.32
CA ILE A 708 9.04 -8.59 -10.78
C ILE A 708 9.17 -10.01 -11.36
N GLY A 709 9.37 -11.00 -10.52
CA GLY A 709 9.54 -12.38 -10.92
C GLY A 709 9.68 -13.31 -9.71
N PRO A 710 10.07 -14.60 -9.95
CA PRO A 710 10.23 -15.60 -8.91
C PRO A 710 11.44 -15.29 -8.01
N GLU A 711 11.44 -15.81 -6.77
CA GLU A 711 12.59 -15.68 -5.86
C GLU A 711 13.85 -16.39 -6.40
N ALA A 712 13.66 -17.53 -7.05
CA ALA A 712 14.74 -18.25 -7.69
C ALA A 712 14.97 -17.73 -9.11
N LEU A 713 16.23 -17.47 -9.46
CA LEU A 713 16.61 -17.07 -10.81
C LEU A 713 16.15 -18.12 -11.84
N THR A 714 15.35 -17.69 -12.80
CA THR A 714 14.98 -18.49 -13.98
C THR A 714 15.64 -17.89 -15.20
N THR A 715 16.37 -18.72 -15.94
CA THR A 715 17.12 -18.30 -17.12
C THR A 715 16.37 -18.61 -18.42
N LEU A 716 16.90 -18.09 -19.52
CA LEU A 716 16.38 -18.19 -20.87
C LEU A 716 15.86 -19.60 -21.22
N GLN A 717 14.67 -19.63 -21.80
CA GLN A 717 14.06 -20.84 -22.38
C GLN A 717 13.63 -20.54 -23.82
N LEU A 718 13.64 -21.56 -24.67
CA LEU A 718 13.07 -21.47 -26.00
C LEU A 718 11.63 -21.98 -25.98
N ASP A 719 10.78 -21.36 -26.78
CA ASP A 719 9.43 -21.83 -27.01
C ASP A 719 9.42 -22.99 -28.04
N SER A 720 8.24 -23.55 -28.33
CA SER A 720 8.08 -24.66 -29.29
C SER A 720 8.46 -24.28 -30.73
N SER A 721 8.61 -23.01 -31.06
CA SER A 721 9.05 -22.52 -32.35
C SER A 721 10.56 -22.26 -32.44
N GLY A 722 11.31 -22.51 -31.36
CA GLY A 722 12.74 -22.24 -31.25
C GLY A 722 13.09 -20.78 -31.00
N LYS A 723 12.13 -19.92 -30.67
CA LYS A 723 12.34 -18.54 -30.25
C LYS A 723 12.53 -18.44 -28.73
N VAL A 724 13.19 -17.38 -28.32
CA VAL A 724 13.29 -17.05 -26.89
C VAL A 724 11.90 -16.76 -26.33
N SER A 725 11.54 -17.47 -25.26
CA SER A 725 10.24 -17.35 -24.63
C SER A 725 9.97 -15.93 -24.12
N THR A 726 8.74 -15.47 -24.33
CA THR A 726 8.25 -14.19 -23.78
C THR A 726 7.64 -14.33 -22.38
N THR A 727 7.67 -15.56 -21.83
CA THR A 727 7.17 -15.86 -20.47
C THR A 727 8.16 -16.78 -19.77
N LEU A 728 8.67 -16.38 -18.60
CA LEU A 728 9.51 -17.20 -17.73
C LEU A 728 8.92 -17.15 -16.31
N SER A 729 8.61 -18.32 -15.73
CA SER A 729 8.08 -18.44 -14.36
C SER A 729 6.97 -17.42 -14.07
N GLU A 730 5.95 -17.38 -14.91
CA GLU A 730 4.77 -16.50 -14.81
C GLU A 730 5.10 -14.98 -14.91
N THR A 731 6.33 -14.63 -15.40
CA THR A 731 6.75 -13.25 -15.65
C THR A 731 6.69 -12.94 -17.14
N ARG A 732 6.16 -11.78 -17.50
CA ARG A 732 6.17 -11.18 -18.84
C ARG A 732 6.62 -9.73 -18.73
N ILE A 733 7.33 -9.25 -19.73
CA ILE A 733 7.66 -7.83 -19.88
C ILE A 733 7.04 -7.34 -21.17
N LEU A 734 6.32 -6.25 -21.08
CA LEU A 734 5.53 -5.71 -22.18
C LEU A 734 6.08 -4.35 -22.58
N PHE A 735 6.23 -4.12 -23.89
CA PHE A 735 6.52 -2.82 -24.48
C PHE A 735 5.32 -2.43 -25.34
N ASP A 736 4.54 -1.43 -24.90
CA ASP A 736 3.24 -1.06 -25.52
C ASP A 736 2.30 -2.27 -25.69
N GLY A 737 2.29 -3.17 -24.69
CA GLY A 737 1.53 -4.42 -24.73
C GLY A 737 2.17 -5.56 -25.54
N VAL A 738 3.26 -5.34 -26.28
CA VAL A 738 4.00 -6.36 -27.05
C VAL A 738 4.93 -7.13 -26.09
N PRO A 739 4.78 -8.47 -25.96
CA PRO A 739 5.62 -9.25 -25.05
C PRO A 739 7.06 -9.33 -25.53
N ALA A 740 8.00 -8.97 -24.66
CA ALA A 740 9.43 -9.02 -24.88
C ALA A 740 10.02 -10.43 -24.61
N PRO A 741 10.98 -10.90 -25.41
CA PRO A 741 11.75 -12.12 -25.13
C PRO A 741 12.57 -11.99 -23.85
N LEU A 742 12.53 -12.98 -22.97
CA LEU A 742 13.14 -12.94 -21.64
C LEU A 742 14.46 -13.70 -21.59
N ILE A 743 15.51 -13.06 -21.11
CA ILE A 743 16.85 -13.66 -20.91
C ILE A 743 16.93 -14.32 -19.53
N TYR A 744 16.45 -13.62 -18.50
CA TYR A 744 16.29 -14.17 -17.16
C TYR A 744 15.27 -13.36 -16.37
N VAL A 745 14.75 -13.96 -15.31
CA VAL A 745 13.87 -13.30 -14.34
C VAL A 745 14.20 -13.74 -12.91
N SER A 746 14.11 -12.82 -11.97
CA SER A 746 14.19 -13.04 -10.53
C SER A 746 13.25 -12.08 -9.79
N ALA A 747 13.14 -12.15 -8.47
CA ALA A 747 12.24 -11.31 -7.69
C ALA A 747 12.52 -9.80 -7.83
N SER A 748 13.78 -9.41 -8.05
CA SER A 748 14.19 -7.99 -8.07
C SER A 748 14.79 -7.53 -9.41
N GLN A 749 15.02 -8.45 -10.33
CA GLN A 749 15.72 -8.14 -11.57
C GLN A 749 15.26 -9.07 -12.71
N ALA A 750 15.06 -8.52 -13.89
CA ALA A 750 14.79 -9.25 -15.10
C ALA A 750 15.59 -8.68 -16.27
N SER A 751 15.89 -9.50 -17.27
CA SER A 751 16.50 -9.04 -18.52
C SER A 751 15.67 -9.49 -19.71
N ALA A 752 15.48 -8.58 -20.65
CA ALA A 752 14.63 -8.77 -21.83
C ALA A 752 15.23 -8.13 -23.07
N VAL A 753 14.79 -8.60 -24.23
CA VAL A 753 15.09 -7.95 -25.51
C VAL A 753 13.95 -6.99 -25.86
N VAL A 754 14.25 -5.73 -26.07
CA VAL A 754 13.28 -4.73 -26.53
C VAL A 754 12.71 -5.16 -27.89
N PRO A 755 11.39 -5.29 -28.03
CA PRO A 755 10.79 -5.70 -29.30
C PRO A 755 11.18 -4.77 -30.46
N TYR A 756 11.43 -5.34 -31.64
CA TYR A 756 11.73 -4.53 -32.83
C TYR A 756 10.54 -3.67 -33.27
N GLU A 757 9.33 -4.00 -32.82
CA GLU A 757 8.08 -3.29 -33.06
C GLU A 757 8.01 -1.90 -32.41
N VAL A 758 8.96 -1.55 -31.53
CA VAL A 758 9.06 -0.18 -31.00
C VAL A 758 9.77 0.79 -31.96
N ALA A 759 10.34 0.29 -33.06
CA ALA A 759 10.93 1.14 -34.09
C ALA A 759 9.89 2.18 -34.57
N ASP A 760 10.37 3.36 -34.94
CA ASP A 760 9.56 4.48 -35.41
C ASP A 760 8.68 5.17 -34.34
N LYS A 761 8.73 4.71 -33.09
CA LYS A 761 8.08 5.38 -31.96
C LYS A 761 9.03 6.38 -31.29
N VAL A 762 8.47 7.45 -30.75
CA VAL A 762 9.23 8.43 -29.94
C VAL A 762 9.40 7.93 -28.51
N ARG A 763 8.41 7.18 -28.01
CA ARG A 763 8.35 6.61 -26.67
C ARG A 763 7.67 5.26 -26.69
N THR A 764 7.96 4.42 -25.72
CA THR A 764 7.30 3.14 -25.47
C THR A 764 6.95 3.01 -24.00
N GLU A 765 5.82 2.38 -23.72
CA GLU A 765 5.36 2.08 -22.38
C GLU A 765 5.85 0.71 -21.94
N VAL A 766 6.59 0.64 -20.83
CA VAL A 766 7.12 -0.61 -20.29
C VAL A 766 6.32 -1.02 -19.07
N GLN A 767 5.81 -2.25 -19.08
CA GLN A 767 5.14 -2.88 -17.95
C GLN A 767 5.73 -4.26 -17.68
N VAL A 768 5.82 -4.65 -16.43
CA VAL A 768 6.07 -6.02 -16.01
C VAL A 768 4.76 -6.64 -15.55
N GLU A 769 4.49 -7.84 -16.00
CA GLU A 769 3.40 -8.68 -15.53
C GLU A 769 4.00 -9.92 -14.86
N TYR A 770 3.74 -10.10 -13.57
CA TYR A 770 4.15 -11.28 -12.82
C TYR A 770 2.94 -11.88 -12.12
N ARG A 771 2.64 -13.17 -12.38
CA ARG A 771 1.46 -13.85 -11.88
C ARG A 771 0.16 -13.09 -12.19
N SER A 772 0.06 -12.57 -13.41
CA SER A 772 -1.07 -11.78 -13.92
C SER A 772 -1.30 -10.43 -13.22
N VAL A 773 -0.40 -10.00 -12.35
CA VAL A 773 -0.38 -8.65 -11.79
C VAL A 773 0.53 -7.79 -12.64
N LYS A 774 0.04 -6.65 -13.11
CA LYS A 774 0.83 -5.69 -13.89
C LYS A 774 1.41 -4.60 -13.01
N SER A 775 2.63 -4.17 -13.32
CA SER A 775 3.21 -2.96 -12.77
C SER A 775 2.50 -1.71 -13.31
N ASN A 776 2.69 -0.58 -12.65
CA ASN A 776 2.42 0.71 -13.29
C ASN A 776 3.27 0.84 -14.56
N PRO A 777 2.73 1.44 -15.64
CA PRO A 777 3.49 1.69 -16.86
C PRO A 777 4.60 2.71 -16.62
N VAL A 778 5.76 2.46 -17.22
CA VAL A 778 6.89 3.40 -17.24
C VAL A 778 7.14 3.83 -18.67
N LEU A 779 7.02 5.13 -18.94
CA LEU A 779 7.21 5.69 -20.27
C LEU A 779 8.70 5.96 -20.52
N ILE A 780 9.28 5.34 -21.57
CA ILE A 780 10.70 5.45 -21.90
C ILE A 780 10.86 5.97 -23.33
N ALA A 781 11.81 6.86 -23.55
CA ALA A 781 12.14 7.34 -24.90
C ALA A 781 12.70 6.21 -25.77
N VAL A 782 12.34 6.19 -27.03
CA VAL A 782 12.92 5.28 -28.03
C VAL A 782 13.93 6.04 -28.87
N ALA A 783 15.15 5.49 -28.95
CA ALA A 783 16.23 6.01 -29.81
C ALA A 783 16.52 5.02 -30.94
N PRO A 784 17.01 5.48 -32.09
CA PRO A 784 17.39 4.58 -33.19
C PRO A 784 18.51 3.59 -32.82
N ALA A 785 19.38 3.98 -31.89
CA ALA A 785 20.45 3.15 -31.30
C ALA A 785 20.85 3.69 -29.92
N THR A 786 21.28 2.76 -29.03
CA THR A 786 21.79 3.03 -27.66
C THR A 786 22.99 2.10 -27.40
N PRO A 787 24.09 2.21 -28.20
CA PRO A 787 25.15 1.22 -28.16
C PRO A 787 25.84 1.15 -26.79
N ALA A 788 26.05 -0.07 -26.28
CA ALA A 788 26.84 -0.32 -25.09
C ALA A 788 27.58 -1.66 -25.23
N VAL A 789 28.88 -1.67 -24.92
CA VAL A 789 29.73 -2.86 -25.01
C VAL A 789 29.62 -3.65 -23.70
N PHE A 790 29.46 -4.98 -23.79
CA PHE A 790 29.50 -5.85 -22.63
C PHE A 790 30.91 -5.87 -22.02
N THR A 791 30.98 -5.93 -20.69
CA THR A 791 32.26 -6.00 -19.95
C THR A 791 32.49 -7.38 -19.36
N ALA A 792 33.76 -7.78 -19.24
CA ALA A 792 34.18 -9.10 -18.76
C ALA A 792 33.69 -9.40 -17.33
N ASN A 793 33.53 -8.37 -16.51
CA ASN A 793 33.07 -8.46 -15.12
C ASN A 793 31.58 -8.07 -14.95
N ALA A 794 30.86 -7.88 -16.05
CA ALA A 794 29.46 -7.43 -16.08
C ALA A 794 29.17 -6.12 -15.28
N SER A 795 30.17 -5.25 -15.11
CA SER A 795 30.03 -3.99 -14.35
C SER A 795 29.63 -2.80 -15.21
N GLY A 796 29.67 -2.94 -16.53
CA GLY A 796 29.45 -1.84 -17.49
C GLY A 796 30.64 -0.89 -17.64
N ALA A 797 31.77 -1.20 -17.02
CA ALA A 797 33.02 -0.41 -17.10
C ALA A 797 34.28 -1.31 -17.04
N GLY A 798 35.40 -0.81 -17.53
CA GLY A 798 36.68 -1.51 -17.54
C GLY A 798 36.84 -2.41 -18.75
N GLN A 799 37.39 -3.62 -18.56
CA GLN A 799 37.72 -4.57 -19.64
C GLN A 799 36.48 -5.00 -20.42
N GLY A 800 36.45 -4.78 -21.71
CA GLY A 800 35.38 -5.26 -22.59
C GLY A 800 35.36 -6.81 -22.67
N ALA A 801 34.18 -7.40 -22.84
CA ALA A 801 33.96 -8.79 -23.16
C ALA A 801 34.28 -9.00 -24.66
N ILE A 802 35.56 -9.17 -24.99
CA ILE A 802 36.11 -9.16 -26.34
C ILE A 802 36.85 -10.47 -26.59
N LEU A 803 36.72 -11.00 -27.81
CA LEU A 803 37.49 -12.14 -28.24
C LEU A 803 38.60 -11.68 -29.16
N ASN A 804 39.80 -12.23 -28.98
CA ASN A 804 40.92 -12.13 -29.89
C ASN A 804 40.62 -12.91 -31.20
N GLN A 805 41.47 -12.77 -32.21
CA GLN A 805 41.27 -13.38 -33.52
C GLN A 805 41.21 -14.91 -33.45
N ASP A 806 41.86 -15.54 -32.49
CA ASP A 806 41.88 -16.99 -32.23
C ASP A 806 40.66 -17.46 -31.40
N GLY A 807 39.72 -16.56 -31.07
CA GLY A 807 38.54 -16.85 -30.26
C GLY A 807 38.81 -16.87 -28.77
N SER A 808 40.00 -16.62 -28.29
CA SER A 808 40.33 -16.51 -26.86
C SER A 808 39.88 -15.16 -26.29
N VAL A 809 39.61 -15.13 -24.98
CA VAL A 809 39.16 -13.88 -24.29
C VAL A 809 40.34 -12.91 -24.17
N ASN A 810 40.14 -11.67 -24.59
CA ASN A 810 41.09 -10.59 -24.43
C ASN A 810 41.25 -10.19 -22.95
N SER A 811 42.50 -10.16 -22.50
CA SER A 811 42.83 -9.77 -21.10
C SER A 811 44.29 -9.31 -21.03
N GLU A 812 44.72 -8.83 -19.86
CA GLU A 812 46.12 -8.46 -19.62
C GLU A 812 47.08 -9.66 -19.77
N SER A 813 46.61 -10.86 -19.41
CA SER A 813 47.38 -12.11 -19.61
C SER A 813 47.26 -12.68 -21.02
N ASN A 814 46.33 -12.21 -21.83
CA ASN A 814 46.07 -12.64 -23.20
C ASN A 814 45.70 -11.47 -24.11
N PRO A 815 46.64 -10.56 -24.37
CA PRO A 815 46.39 -9.35 -25.15
C PRO A 815 46.22 -9.64 -26.65
N ALA A 816 45.46 -8.79 -27.33
CA ALA A 816 45.28 -8.86 -28.78
C ALA A 816 46.56 -8.43 -29.50
N PRO A 817 47.07 -9.19 -30.55
CA PRO A 817 48.13 -8.71 -31.41
C PRO A 817 47.73 -7.43 -32.15
N GLN A 818 48.66 -6.52 -32.34
CA GLN A 818 48.41 -5.28 -33.11
C GLN A 818 48.02 -5.59 -34.55
N GLY A 819 47.03 -4.90 -35.09
CA GLY A 819 46.52 -5.11 -36.43
C GLY A 819 45.70 -6.40 -36.61
N SER A 820 45.50 -7.18 -35.53
CA SER A 820 44.63 -8.36 -35.55
C SER A 820 43.15 -8.00 -35.55
N ILE A 821 42.33 -8.99 -35.85
CA ILE A 821 40.87 -8.83 -35.76
C ILE A 821 40.42 -9.18 -34.35
N VAL A 822 39.57 -8.34 -33.75
CA VAL A 822 38.90 -8.66 -32.50
C VAL A 822 37.39 -8.67 -32.71
N VAL A 823 36.68 -9.47 -31.89
CA VAL A 823 35.23 -9.57 -31.89
C VAL A 823 34.68 -8.89 -30.64
N ILE A 824 33.88 -7.87 -30.84
CA ILE A 824 33.24 -7.09 -29.77
C ILE A 824 31.76 -7.46 -29.73
N TYR A 825 31.22 -7.72 -28.52
CA TYR A 825 29.81 -7.90 -28.32
C TYR A 825 29.24 -6.70 -27.60
N ALA A 826 28.07 -6.22 -28.10
CA ALA A 826 27.40 -5.05 -27.60
C ALA A 826 25.87 -5.22 -27.61
N ALA A 827 25.17 -4.35 -26.92
CA ALA A 827 23.71 -4.19 -26.97
C ALA A 827 23.33 -2.86 -27.63
N GLY A 828 22.08 -2.68 -28.02
CA GLY A 828 21.54 -1.39 -28.46
C GLY A 828 21.97 -0.95 -29.87
N GLY A 829 22.22 -1.87 -30.75
CA GLY A 829 22.59 -1.60 -32.16
C GLY A 829 21.46 -1.01 -33.01
N GLY A 830 20.20 -1.17 -32.59
CA GLY A 830 19.03 -0.77 -33.37
C GLY A 830 18.64 -1.76 -34.45
N GLN A 831 18.00 -1.29 -35.50
CA GLN A 831 17.45 -2.09 -36.60
C GLN A 831 18.56 -2.71 -37.47
N THR A 832 18.25 -3.89 -38.06
CA THR A 832 19.14 -4.63 -38.96
C THR A 832 18.52 -4.86 -40.34
N VAL A 833 19.35 -5.27 -41.32
CA VAL A 833 18.94 -5.72 -42.64
C VAL A 833 19.51 -7.13 -42.87
N PRO A 834 18.66 -8.15 -43.09
CA PRO A 834 17.20 -8.14 -42.97
C PRO A 834 16.72 -7.65 -41.59
N ALA A 835 15.45 -7.19 -41.52
CA ALA A 835 14.87 -6.67 -40.31
C ALA A 835 14.96 -7.71 -39.17
N GLY A 836 15.34 -7.23 -37.99
CA GLY A 836 15.39 -8.06 -36.80
C GLY A 836 14.02 -8.63 -36.45
N VAL A 837 13.97 -9.87 -35.99
CA VAL A 837 12.75 -10.57 -35.57
C VAL A 837 12.79 -10.75 -34.07
N THR A 838 11.80 -10.20 -33.38
CA THR A 838 11.67 -10.28 -31.91
C THR A 838 11.70 -11.74 -31.44
N GLY A 839 12.63 -12.05 -30.53
CA GLY A 839 12.82 -13.39 -29.95
C GLY A 839 13.55 -14.41 -30.80
N ALA A 840 13.90 -14.11 -32.06
CA ALA A 840 14.61 -15.07 -32.90
C ALA A 840 16.02 -15.33 -32.35
N VAL A 841 16.48 -16.59 -32.42
CA VAL A 841 17.89 -16.94 -32.34
C VAL A 841 18.43 -16.80 -33.76
N THR A 842 19.49 -16.01 -33.95
CA THR A 842 20.00 -15.66 -35.27
C THR A 842 20.77 -16.84 -35.89
N SER A 843 20.34 -17.30 -37.07
CA SER A 843 21.03 -18.39 -37.81
C SER A 843 21.98 -17.86 -38.89
N GLY A 844 21.89 -16.58 -39.25
CA GLY A 844 22.66 -15.97 -40.32
C GLY A 844 23.15 -14.56 -40.01
N ALA A 845 24.05 -14.05 -40.87
CA ALA A 845 24.54 -12.69 -40.75
C ALA A 845 23.49 -11.67 -41.19
N SER A 846 23.25 -10.67 -40.35
CA SER A 846 22.51 -9.43 -40.70
C SER A 846 23.47 -8.23 -40.59
N LYS A 847 23.10 -7.10 -41.19
CA LYS A 847 23.91 -5.87 -41.09
C LYS A 847 23.13 -4.81 -40.33
N GLN A 848 23.81 -3.98 -39.55
CA GLN A 848 23.19 -2.80 -38.96
C GLN A 848 22.71 -1.81 -40.01
N VAL A 849 21.54 -1.25 -39.82
CA VAL A 849 21.01 -0.18 -40.69
C VAL A 849 21.84 1.09 -40.55
N LEU A 850 22.18 1.45 -39.31
CA LEU A 850 23.01 2.61 -39.04
C LEU A 850 24.52 2.27 -39.14
N PRO A 851 25.34 3.22 -39.63
CA PRO A 851 26.80 2.99 -39.77
C PRO A 851 27.42 2.78 -38.37
N VAL A 852 28.28 1.73 -38.27
CA VAL A 852 29.02 1.41 -37.06
C VAL A 852 30.48 1.80 -37.21
N ARG A 853 31.04 2.44 -36.17
CA ARG A 853 32.46 2.80 -36.04
C ARG A 853 32.98 2.38 -34.70
N VAL A 854 34.28 2.00 -34.65
CA VAL A 854 35.00 1.71 -33.41
C VAL A 854 36.11 2.73 -33.26
N GLU A 855 36.08 3.48 -32.17
CA GLU A 855 36.95 4.63 -31.90
C GLU A 855 37.86 4.28 -30.71
N PHE A 856 39.19 4.15 -30.92
CA PHE A 856 40.19 3.88 -29.90
C PHE A 856 40.77 5.19 -29.38
N GLY A 857 40.94 5.30 -28.07
CA GLY A 857 41.46 6.47 -27.41
C GLY A 857 40.39 7.45 -26.95
N SER A 858 40.81 8.67 -26.56
CA SER A 858 39.97 9.77 -26.13
C SER A 858 40.43 11.08 -26.73
N SER A 859 39.55 12.08 -26.81
CA SER A 859 39.86 13.41 -27.33
C SER A 859 41.11 14.00 -26.62
N PRO A 860 42.11 14.57 -27.36
CA PRO A 860 42.04 14.82 -28.79
C PRO A 860 42.53 13.70 -29.70
N VAL A 861 43.01 12.55 -29.17
CA VAL A 861 43.55 11.47 -29.96
C VAL A 861 42.52 10.35 -30.09
N ILE A 862 41.88 10.25 -31.27
CA ILE A 862 40.96 9.17 -31.64
C ILE A 862 41.49 8.46 -32.87
N ILE A 863 41.66 7.14 -32.79
CA ILE A 863 42.09 6.27 -33.91
C ILE A 863 40.91 5.38 -34.30
N GLN A 864 40.59 5.33 -35.57
CA GLN A 864 39.47 4.50 -36.08
C GLN A 864 39.94 3.08 -36.34
N GLY A 865 39.19 2.08 -35.84
CA GLY A 865 39.34 0.70 -36.26
C GLY A 865 38.60 0.43 -37.58
N GLU A 866 39.14 -0.47 -38.38
CA GLU A 866 38.48 -0.93 -39.62
C GLU A 866 37.40 -1.96 -39.29
N VAL A 867 36.11 -1.56 -39.37
CA VAL A 867 34.98 -2.45 -39.12
C VAL A 867 34.76 -3.36 -40.32
N LEU A 868 35.01 -4.66 -40.14
CA LEU A 868 34.85 -5.68 -41.17
C LEU A 868 33.45 -6.28 -41.18
N TYR A 869 32.81 -6.35 -40.01
CA TYR A 869 31.44 -6.81 -39.84
C TYR A 869 30.77 -6.06 -38.68
N SER A 870 29.52 -5.72 -38.87
CA SER A 870 28.64 -5.24 -37.78
C SER A 870 27.21 -5.69 -38.05
N GLY A 871 26.63 -6.46 -37.11
CA GLY A 871 25.33 -7.05 -37.28
C GLY A 871 24.96 -7.98 -36.13
N SER A 872 23.92 -8.79 -36.32
CA SER A 872 23.52 -9.78 -35.35
C SER A 872 24.60 -10.84 -35.11
N ALA A 873 24.77 -11.27 -33.88
CA ALA A 873 25.69 -12.33 -33.50
C ALA A 873 25.07 -13.70 -33.85
N PRO A 874 25.61 -14.50 -34.77
CA PRO A 874 25.07 -15.81 -35.13
C PRO A 874 25.05 -16.76 -33.92
N GLY A 875 23.94 -17.48 -33.74
CA GLY A 875 23.74 -18.40 -32.61
C GLY A 875 23.29 -17.74 -31.32
N LEU A 876 23.20 -16.40 -31.27
CA LEU A 876 22.70 -15.66 -30.12
C LEU A 876 21.32 -15.06 -30.39
N VAL A 877 20.67 -14.59 -29.35
CA VAL A 877 19.36 -13.92 -29.47
C VAL A 877 19.49 -12.67 -30.32
N ALA A 878 18.51 -12.44 -31.21
CA ALA A 878 18.42 -11.21 -31.98
C ALA A 878 18.37 -10.01 -31.02
N GLY A 879 19.37 -9.13 -31.16
CA GLY A 879 19.62 -8.02 -30.21
C GLY A 879 21.06 -7.95 -29.70
N VAL A 880 21.81 -9.05 -29.80
CA VAL A 880 23.24 -9.00 -29.55
C VAL A 880 23.93 -8.49 -30.82
N LEU A 881 24.57 -7.34 -30.72
CA LEU A 881 25.38 -6.75 -31.76
C LEU A 881 26.79 -7.35 -31.71
N GLN A 882 27.20 -7.98 -32.79
CA GLN A 882 28.61 -8.41 -33.02
C GLN A 882 29.30 -7.42 -33.93
N ILE A 883 30.51 -7.00 -33.56
CA ILE A 883 31.38 -6.15 -34.37
C ILE A 883 32.75 -6.81 -34.51
N ASN A 884 33.11 -7.15 -35.74
CA ASN A 884 34.49 -7.61 -36.05
C ASN A 884 35.26 -6.40 -36.54
N VAL A 885 36.31 -6.04 -35.81
CA VAL A 885 37.10 -4.86 -36.13
C VAL A 885 38.57 -5.25 -36.21
N LYS A 886 39.23 -4.83 -37.30
CA LYS A 886 40.66 -4.89 -37.39
C LYS A 886 41.26 -3.72 -36.59
N THR A 887 42.08 -4.07 -35.65
CA THR A 887 42.64 -3.11 -34.71
C THR A 887 43.72 -2.26 -35.36
N PRO A 888 43.91 -0.98 -34.99
CA PRO A 888 45.00 -0.15 -35.48
C PRO A 888 46.36 -0.74 -35.09
N SER A 889 47.36 -0.50 -35.93
CA SER A 889 48.76 -0.75 -35.60
C SER A 889 49.31 0.38 -34.68
N GLY A 890 50.30 0.05 -33.83
CA GLY A 890 50.93 1.04 -32.95
C GLY A 890 50.31 1.18 -31.58
N LEU A 891 49.21 0.47 -31.25
CA LEU A 891 48.60 0.44 -29.91
C LEU A 891 49.25 -0.64 -29.05
N ASN A 892 49.63 -0.31 -27.82
CA ASN A 892 50.22 -1.24 -26.86
C ASN A 892 49.68 -1.04 -25.47
N GLY A 893 49.48 -2.11 -24.68
CA GLY A 893 48.88 -2.06 -23.36
C GLY A 893 47.40 -1.84 -23.41
N LYS A 894 46.86 -1.26 -22.38
CA LYS A 894 45.40 -1.07 -22.19
C LYS A 894 44.92 0.25 -22.83
N TRP A 895 43.98 0.15 -23.74
CA TRP A 895 43.41 1.26 -24.47
C TRP A 895 41.90 1.35 -24.34
N PRO A 896 41.32 2.49 -23.95
CA PRO A 896 39.89 2.72 -23.99
C PRO A 896 39.41 2.81 -25.44
N PHE A 897 38.26 2.22 -25.72
CA PHE A 897 37.57 2.38 -27.00
C PHE A 897 36.07 2.57 -26.81
N ARG A 898 35.41 3.07 -27.83
CA ARG A 898 33.97 3.30 -27.89
C ARG A 898 33.40 2.75 -29.20
N VAL A 899 32.13 2.35 -29.14
CA VAL A 899 31.35 1.99 -30.32
C VAL A 899 30.41 3.12 -30.65
N ARG A 900 30.42 3.59 -31.88
CA ARG A 900 29.47 4.56 -32.39
C ARG A 900 28.53 3.87 -33.38
N VAL A 901 27.20 4.05 -33.17
CA VAL A 901 26.16 3.56 -34.09
C VAL A 901 25.34 4.77 -34.53
N GLY A 902 25.43 5.14 -35.79
CA GLY A 902 24.88 6.43 -36.25
C GLY A 902 25.51 7.60 -35.50
N THR A 903 24.69 8.37 -34.79
CA THR A 903 25.12 9.47 -33.92
C THR A 903 25.36 9.05 -32.48
N ALA A 904 24.82 7.90 -32.04
CA ALA A 904 24.90 7.40 -30.68
C ALA A 904 26.29 6.84 -30.35
N LEU A 905 26.81 7.12 -29.16
CA LEU A 905 28.15 6.73 -28.71
C LEU A 905 28.07 5.93 -27.41
N SER A 906 28.76 4.76 -27.37
CA SER A 906 28.84 3.95 -26.14
C SER A 906 29.67 4.64 -25.06
N THR A 907 29.53 4.15 -23.82
CA THR A 907 30.53 4.36 -22.76
C THR A 907 31.85 3.75 -23.17
N PRO A 908 33.01 4.31 -22.72
CA PRO A 908 34.29 3.71 -23.00
C PRO A 908 34.46 2.40 -22.22
N VAL A 909 35.05 1.41 -22.88
CA VAL A 909 35.55 0.17 -22.27
C VAL A 909 36.96 -0.11 -22.76
N ASP A 910 37.70 -0.98 -22.09
CA ASP A 910 39.08 -1.21 -22.36
C ASP A 910 39.31 -2.46 -23.24
N LEU A 911 40.31 -2.39 -24.10
CA LEU A 911 40.91 -3.50 -24.87
C LEU A 911 42.39 -3.53 -24.60
N VAL A 912 42.96 -4.70 -24.42
CA VAL A 912 44.41 -4.90 -24.15
C VAL A 912 45.13 -5.37 -25.39
N PHE A 913 46.20 -4.66 -25.77
CA PHE A 913 47.08 -4.94 -26.86
C PHE A 913 48.44 -5.43 -26.36
N GLY A 914 48.99 -6.45 -26.99
CA GLY A 914 50.34 -6.97 -26.72
C GLY A 914 51.37 -6.46 -27.73
N ASN A 915 52.64 -6.47 -27.30
CA ASN A 915 53.78 -6.38 -28.25
C ASN A 915 53.82 -7.66 -29.10
N ARG A 916 54.21 -7.52 -30.38
CA ARG A 916 54.50 -8.66 -31.24
C ARG A 916 55.67 -9.42 -30.69
#